data_55266d04014c09b6a3c879847e07b4cc
#
_entry.id   55266d04014c09b6a3c879847e07b4cc
#
_cell.length_a   1.000
_cell.length_b   1.000
_cell.length_c   1.000
_cell.angle_alpha   90.00
_cell.angle_beta   90.00
_cell.angle_gamma   90.00
#
_symmetry.space_group_name_H-M   'P 1'
#
loop_
_entity.id
_entity.type
_entity.pdbx_description
1 polymer ?
#
loop_
_entity_poly.entity_id
_entity_poly.type
_entity_poly.pdbx_seq_one_letter_code
_entity_poly.pdbx_strand_id
1 'polypeptide(L)'
;MIMKKAMKMMAIPMLATGAAWGQEQYDAVERGKEVYESMGCIVCHSTTKDDPSAKTGPNLHGLFLTDPREREVVIPANGEKKKVKADRAYFNDSIRKSWDALAVSEKGATKGTAYGAIMPMFATEVISDEDLEAVWHYVRTMADGYAAGPAQVMLQKKDAPAAASPLDIPNEEPVADRTRVFRVALPGTSGRTVAVGQPNGMSYAFDPRFLSVRKIWSGGFLNLKEERTARGGNAVELGSGAKIYQQGGPLLAPLTTGGEVVDFEFKEPDVNDSEAQIKYLNDKVDLVDRLAALNSEYLGHQLSSSGEPSFRFRVGKNSLTQTVRIADDGVLVIAVAGKLAEAQGFRLRTDGLADVKVDGGELKDGVWQLPVSSGVKTHTLSARLAGGVVARPALPRGEDWTPQPLTKKPSAPGKKPLELPAGYSALTWVAPLDLFGRTQLFEPTGIAVAKNGTIVVSTRTAGVWRIRDGKWSLFAENAYESLGVVIEDDKGDRIVISQKPEITRIIDSDGDGRADAFVTLCDDFGFHANYHEYTHGPVRDKAGNYYFLLNLSHDRNSDKTSWRAGGPFMGSMEGYRGWACRVTPDGKFEPYANGLRSPAGIGFDPEGRLWYAENQGEYVGSSKWVPLEQGKFYGHISGLVSLPGMTPESPEIQYPLWKDKLRKGAVWLPHGKLANSPGNPAWDTTGGKFGIYKGQAFIGDQTLSTMLRVVTEKVNGEDQGSVVPFGHGLSSGVMRPVFLPDASLLIGQTGRGWASNGGDQDALQQIIWDGKTVSADINHVSADKTGFKVHFTKPLAADVSADALAAKFKVSSWFYTNDEKYGSPEHDKRDESLAGAEISPDRLSITLRPAGFGEGEKWLVRIYYINLTDTAGLFGDAPVWKALEAYFTLNSIPK
;
A
#
# COMPACT_ATOMS: atom_id res chain seq x y z
N MET A 1 69.02 -9.63 -3.87
CA MET A 1 69.62 -8.50 -4.58
C MET A 1 68.46 -7.53 -4.85
N ILE A 2 68.29 -6.64 -3.90
CA ILE A 2 68.42 -5.21 -3.99
C ILE A 2 67.34 -4.55 -4.90
N MET A 3 66.48 -3.65 -4.53
CA MET A 3 66.58 -2.52 -3.59
C MET A 3 65.18 -1.90 -3.24
N LYS A 4 65.01 -1.49 -1.99
CA LYS A 4 64.06 -0.50 -1.55
C LYS A 4 64.16 0.82 -2.29
N LYS A 5 63.07 1.53 -2.52
CA LYS A 5 63.09 3.01 -2.54
C LYS A 5 61.85 3.63 -1.94
N ALA A 6 62.13 4.59 -1.13
CA ALA A 6 61.35 5.27 -0.14
C ALA A 6 60.27 6.22 -0.70
N MET A 7 59.19 6.37 0.07
CA MET A 7 58.25 7.49 0.01
C MET A 7 58.94 8.82 0.37
N LYS A 8 58.71 9.84 -0.46
CA LYS A 8 58.91 11.26 -0.06
C LYS A 8 57.54 11.94 -0.12
N MET A 9 57.04 12.31 1.05
CA MET A 9 55.96 13.31 1.18
C MET A 9 56.50 14.65 0.65
N MET A 10 55.76 15.26 -0.28
CA MET A 10 55.89 16.66 -0.60
C MET A 10 54.55 17.33 -0.32
N ALA A 11 54.56 18.23 0.66
CA ALA A 11 53.50 19.19 0.90
C ALA A 11 53.52 20.23 -0.22
N ILE A 12 52.37 20.48 -0.83
CA ILE A 12 52.13 21.56 -1.77
C ILE A 12 51.17 22.55 -1.12
N PRO A 13 51.43 23.89 -1.17
CA PRO A 13 50.61 24.86 -0.49
C PRO A 13 49.27 25.11 -1.18
N MET A 14 48.22 25.32 -0.40
CA MET A 14 46.93 25.80 -0.85
C MET A 14 47.06 27.18 -1.46
N LEU A 15 46.89 27.30 -2.75
CA LEU A 15 46.54 28.52 -3.46
C LEU A 15 45.01 28.50 -3.65
N ALA A 16 44.31 29.41 -2.96
CA ALA A 16 42.91 29.70 -3.16
C ALA A 16 42.74 30.32 -4.56
N THR A 17 42.26 29.54 -5.52
CA THR A 17 41.67 30.02 -6.76
C THR A 17 40.22 29.66 -6.76
N GLY A 18 39.33 30.65 -6.94
CA GLY A 18 37.90 30.47 -7.03
C GLY A 18 37.55 29.43 -8.07
N ALA A 19 37.10 28.25 -7.62
CA ALA A 19 36.54 27.24 -8.49
C ALA A 19 35.13 27.68 -8.86
N ALA A 20 34.92 27.96 -10.15
CA ALA A 20 33.58 27.94 -10.70
C ALA A 20 32.96 26.55 -10.42
N TRP A 21 31.80 26.52 -9.80
CA TRP A 21 31.03 25.32 -9.55
C TRP A 21 30.68 24.72 -10.92
N GLY A 22 31.38 23.66 -11.34
CA GLY A 22 30.98 22.87 -12.50
C GLY A 22 29.63 22.21 -12.24
N GLN A 23 28.68 22.40 -13.14
CA GLN A 23 27.39 21.70 -13.09
C GLN A 23 27.66 20.20 -13.14
N GLU A 24 27.01 19.48 -12.26
CA GLU A 24 27.11 18.02 -12.16
C GLU A 24 26.56 17.37 -13.44
N GLN A 25 27.34 16.49 -14.06
CA GLN A 25 26.94 15.75 -15.25
C GLN A 25 26.55 14.33 -14.85
N TYR A 26 25.54 13.76 -15.52
CA TYR A 26 25.11 12.38 -15.31
C TYR A 26 24.95 11.61 -16.64
N ASP A 27 25.10 10.30 -16.60
CA ASP A 27 24.82 9.43 -17.75
C ASP A 27 23.32 9.34 -17.98
N ALA A 28 22.84 9.84 -19.12
CA ALA A 28 21.43 9.88 -19.44
C ALA A 28 20.81 8.49 -19.64
N VAL A 29 21.57 7.50 -20.10
CA VAL A 29 21.05 6.14 -20.29
C VAL A 29 20.88 5.43 -18.95
N GLU A 30 21.87 5.54 -18.07
CA GLU A 30 21.80 4.99 -16.71
C GLU A 30 20.69 5.65 -15.90
N ARG A 31 20.63 6.97 -15.89
CA ARG A 31 19.56 7.72 -15.23
C ARG A 31 18.19 7.40 -15.83
N GLY A 32 18.08 7.30 -17.13
CA GLY A 32 16.84 6.94 -17.81
C GLY A 32 16.35 5.54 -17.45
N LYS A 33 17.27 4.59 -17.26
CA LYS A 33 16.96 3.26 -16.75
C LYS A 33 16.41 3.31 -15.33
N GLU A 34 17.08 4.03 -14.44
CA GLU A 34 16.65 4.22 -13.06
C GLU A 34 15.21 4.82 -12.97
N VAL A 35 14.96 5.89 -13.76
CA VAL A 35 13.63 6.53 -13.81
C VAL A 35 12.59 5.57 -14.37
N TYR A 36 12.90 4.87 -15.46
CA TYR A 36 12.02 3.90 -16.10
C TYR A 36 11.61 2.76 -15.15
N GLU A 37 12.55 2.24 -14.38
CA GLU A 37 12.32 1.18 -13.40
C GLU A 37 11.58 1.72 -12.16
N SER A 38 12.01 2.84 -11.59
CA SER A 38 11.42 3.44 -10.40
C SER A 38 9.99 3.96 -10.61
N MET A 39 9.68 4.46 -11.81
CA MET A 39 8.34 4.88 -12.20
C MET A 39 7.43 3.70 -12.59
N GLY A 40 7.95 2.47 -12.56
CA GLY A 40 7.19 1.26 -12.86
C GLY A 40 6.82 1.09 -14.35
N CYS A 41 7.50 1.78 -15.25
CA CYS A 41 7.22 1.68 -16.70
C CYS A 41 7.38 0.24 -17.21
N ILE A 42 8.34 -0.50 -16.65
CA ILE A 42 8.62 -1.91 -16.98
C ILE A 42 7.44 -2.84 -16.67
N VAL A 43 6.54 -2.45 -15.79
CA VAL A 43 5.35 -3.24 -15.44
C VAL A 43 4.40 -3.35 -16.63
N CYS A 44 4.18 -2.24 -17.33
CA CYS A 44 3.23 -2.15 -18.44
C CYS A 44 3.87 -2.28 -19.81
N HIS A 45 5.17 -2.03 -19.95
CA HIS A 45 5.88 -2.03 -21.24
C HIS A 45 6.97 -3.10 -21.28
N SER A 46 7.01 -3.87 -22.37
CA SER A 46 8.14 -4.75 -22.66
C SER A 46 9.28 -3.96 -23.27
N THR A 47 10.50 -4.40 -22.97
CA THR A 47 11.75 -3.84 -23.48
C THR A 47 12.54 -4.88 -24.29
N THR A 48 12.05 -6.12 -24.37
CA THR A 48 12.72 -7.21 -25.07
C THR A 48 12.10 -7.47 -26.43
N LYS A 49 12.94 -7.87 -27.41
CA LYS A 49 12.46 -8.26 -28.72
C LYS A 49 11.59 -9.50 -28.60
N ASP A 50 10.46 -9.48 -29.29
CA ASP A 50 9.55 -10.63 -29.38
C ASP A 50 9.04 -11.16 -28.01
N ASP A 51 8.95 -10.28 -27.02
CA ASP A 51 8.31 -10.62 -25.74
C ASP A 51 6.90 -11.19 -26.01
N PRO A 52 6.65 -12.46 -25.67
CA PRO A 52 5.37 -13.09 -25.89
C PRO A 52 4.31 -12.61 -24.88
N SER A 53 4.71 -11.90 -23.82
CA SER A 53 3.78 -11.39 -22.82
C SER A 53 2.92 -10.27 -23.41
N ALA A 54 1.59 -10.41 -23.28
CA ALA A 54 0.62 -9.39 -23.66
C ALA A 54 0.58 -8.31 -22.57
N LYS A 55 1.66 -7.49 -22.45
CA LYS A 55 1.66 -6.38 -21.51
C LYS A 55 0.57 -5.37 -21.83
N THR A 56 0.15 -4.64 -20.82
CA THR A 56 -0.95 -3.67 -20.88
C THR A 56 -0.62 -2.42 -21.71
N GLY A 57 0.66 -2.22 -22.02
CA GLY A 57 1.16 -1.18 -22.90
C GLY A 57 1.95 -1.73 -24.08
N PRO A 58 2.24 -0.90 -25.10
CA PRO A 58 3.02 -1.32 -26.25
C PRO A 58 4.44 -1.76 -25.89
N ASN A 59 4.98 -2.74 -26.61
CA ASN A 59 6.38 -3.09 -26.51
C ASN A 59 7.23 -1.92 -27.03
N LEU A 60 8.18 -1.45 -26.22
CA LEU A 60 9.05 -0.32 -26.55
C LEU A 60 10.28 -0.73 -27.35
N HIS A 61 10.60 -2.03 -27.44
CA HIS A 61 11.73 -2.52 -28.24
C HIS A 61 11.56 -2.13 -29.71
N GLY A 62 12.53 -1.40 -30.24
CA GLY A 62 12.51 -0.93 -31.62
C GLY A 62 11.40 0.05 -31.97
N LEU A 63 10.76 0.68 -30.98
CA LEU A 63 9.69 1.66 -31.21
C LEU A 63 10.25 3.05 -31.53
N PHE A 64 11.24 3.52 -30.79
CA PHE A 64 11.79 4.89 -30.90
C PHE A 64 13.15 4.87 -31.62
N LEU A 65 13.11 4.65 -32.92
CA LEU A 65 14.31 4.60 -33.77
C LEU A 65 14.77 5.99 -34.20
N THR A 66 15.97 6.05 -34.78
CA THR A 66 16.51 7.28 -35.37
C THR A 66 15.66 7.74 -36.57
N ASP A 67 15.13 6.79 -37.35
CA ASP A 67 14.09 7.04 -38.36
C ASP A 67 12.74 6.56 -37.85
N PRO A 68 11.88 7.50 -37.34
CA PRO A 68 10.65 7.14 -36.66
C PRO A 68 9.66 6.45 -37.62
N ARG A 69 9.22 5.24 -37.24
CA ARG A 69 8.18 4.51 -37.96
C ARG A 69 6.78 5.06 -37.68
N GLU A 70 5.87 4.88 -38.62
CA GLU A 70 4.45 5.16 -38.37
C GLU A 70 3.80 4.08 -37.51
N ARG A 71 2.89 4.50 -36.64
CA ARG A 71 1.99 3.61 -35.91
C ARG A 71 0.57 4.16 -35.87
N GLU A 72 -0.42 3.28 -35.74
CA GLU A 72 -1.82 3.65 -35.57
C GLU A 72 -2.12 3.97 -34.10
N VAL A 73 -2.88 5.02 -33.90
CA VAL A 73 -3.45 5.40 -32.60
C VAL A 73 -4.94 5.64 -32.73
N VAL A 74 -5.68 5.51 -31.63
CA VAL A 74 -7.11 5.87 -31.53
C VAL A 74 -7.22 7.11 -30.64
N ILE A 75 -7.98 8.09 -31.10
CA ILE A 75 -8.33 9.26 -30.30
C ILE A 75 -9.58 8.93 -29.48
N PRO A 76 -9.49 8.77 -28.15
CA PRO A 76 -10.64 8.31 -27.34
C PRO A 76 -11.87 9.24 -27.41
N ALA A 77 -11.64 10.55 -27.59
CA ALA A 77 -12.68 11.55 -27.62
C ALA A 77 -13.74 11.34 -28.74
N ASN A 78 -13.33 10.74 -29.88
CA ASN A 78 -14.19 10.55 -31.03
C ASN A 78 -14.06 9.17 -31.71
N GLY A 79 -13.18 8.29 -31.19
CA GLY A 79 -12.92 6.97 -31.77
C GLY A 79 -12.14 6.99 -33.09
N GLU A 80 -11.63 8.14 -33.52
CA GLU A 80 -10.90 8.30 -34.75
C GLU A 80 -9.56 7.57 -34.74
N LYS A 81 -9.26 6.79 -35.79
CA LYS A 81 -7.97 6.17 -36.02
C LYS A 81 -7.04 7.12 -36.79
N LYS A 82 -5.86 7.35 -36.25
CA LYS A 82 -4.86 8.24 -36.83
C LYS A 82 -3.50 7.56 -36.90
N LYS A 83 -2.74 7.81 -37.95
CA LYS A 83 -1.33 7.43 -38.01
C LYS A 83 -0.46 8.56 -37.46
N VAL A 84 0.47 8.21 -36.59
CA VAL A 84 1.45 9.12 -36.00
C VAL A 84 2.86 8.56 -36.16
N LYS A 85 3.85 9.40 -36.25
CA LYS A 85 5.25 8.99 -36.19
C LYS A 85 5.65 8.73 -34.74
N ALA A 86 6.36 7.62 -34.48
CA ALA A 86 6.88 7.30 -33.16
C ALA A 86 8.19 8.08 -32.87
N ASP A 87 8.10 9.40 -32.96
CA ASP A 87 9.18 10.34 -32.76
C ASP A 87 9.24 10.88 -31.32
N ARG A 88 10.10 11.85 -31.08
CA ARG A 88 10.27 12.49 -29.78
C ARG A 88 8.98 13.21 -29.31
N ALA A 89 8.25 13.83 -30.21
CA ALA A 89 6.99 14.52 -29.86
C ALA A 89 5.94 13.51 -29.39
N TYR A 90 5.78 12.41 -30.12
CA TYR A 90 4.89 11.32 -29.73
C TYR A 90 5.30 10.69 -28.40
N PHE A 91 6.61 10.49 -28.16
CA PHE A 91 7.10 9.98 -26.87
C PHE A 91 6.70 10.90 -25.71
N ASN A 92 6.92 12.21 -25.84
CA ASN A 92 6.56 13.18 -24.81
C ASN A 92 5.04 13.20 -24.57
N ASP A 93 4.24 13.28 -25.63
CA ASP A 93 2.80 13.32 -25.51
C ASP A 93 2.24 12.02 -24.93
N SER A 94 2.81 10.85 -25.26
CA SER A 94 2.39 9.56 -24.70
C SER A 94 2.67 9.44 -23.20
N ILE A 95 3.55 10.23 -22.63
CA ILE A 95 3.85 10.29 -21.19
C ILE A 95 3.07 11.43 -20.51
N ARG A 96 3.06 12.63 -21.13
CA ARG A 96 2.42 13.82 -20.56
C ARG A 96 0.91 13.85 -20.73
N LYS A 97 0.41 13.23 -21.82
CA LYS A 97 -1.01 13.24 -22.26
C LYS A 97 -1.42 11.83 -22.71
N SER A 98 -1.10 10.83 -21.94
CA SER A 98 -1.21 9.42 -22.30
C SER A 98 -2.60 8.97 -22.76
N TRP A 99 -3.66 9.74 -22.45
CA TRP A 99 -5.04 9.42 -22.82
C TRP A 99 -5.57 10.19 -24.02
N ASP A 100 -4.82 11.12 -24.57
CA ASP A 100 -5.23 11.87 -25.75
C ASP A 100 -5.17 11.00 -27.02
N ALA A 101 -4.23 10.04 -27.06
CA ALA A 101 -4.07 9.12 -28.18
C ALA A 101 -3.59 7.75 -27.71
N LEU A 102 -4.44 6.72 -27.84
CA LEU A 102 -4.14 5.37 -27.42
C LEU A 102 -3.48 4.57 -28.56
N ALA A 103 -2.34 3.99 -28.29
CA ALA A 103 -1.64 3.12 -29.25
C ALA A 103 -2.51 1.90 -29.64
N VAL A 104 -2.44 1.48 -30.89
CA VAL A 104 -3.07 0.25 -31.37
C VAL A 104 -2.07 -0.90 -31.31
N SER A 105 -2.52 -2.07 -30.82
CA SER A 105 -1.70 -3.27 -30.78
C SER A 105 -1.33 -3.75 -32.18
N GLU A 106 -0.06 -3.98 -32.41
CA GLU A 106 0.46 -4.36 -33.74
C GLU A 106 0.65 -5.87 -33.90
N LYS A 107 0.63 -6.64 -32.79
CA LYS A 107 0.92 -8.09 -32.78
C LYS A 107 -0.07 -8.86 -31.89
N GLY A 108 -0.09 -10.17 -32.04
CA GLY A 108 -0.81 -11.10 -31.18
C GLY A 108 -2.32 -11.11 -31.34
N ALA A 109 -3.01 -11.71 -30.38
CA ALA A 109 -4.47 -11.86 -30.38
C ALA A 109 -5.23 -10.53 -30.31
N THR A 110 -4.58 -9.47 -29.82
CA THR A 110 -5.15 -8.12 -29.69
C THR A 110 -4.81 -7.19 -30.87
N LYS A 111 -4.20 -7.71 -31.95
CA LYS A 111 -3.82 -6.90 -33.11
C LYS A 111 -5.01 -6.11 -33.67
N GLY A 112 -4.81 -4.82 -33.86
CA GLY A 112 -5.84 -3.90 -34.35
C GLY A 112 -6.73 -3.30 -33.25
N THR A 113 -6.56 -3.72 -31.99
CA THR A 113 -7.28 -3.17 -30.84
C THR A 113 -6.45 -2.09 -30.16
N ALA A 114 -7.06 -1.01 -29.75
CA ALA A 114 -6.38 0.03 -28.96
C ALA A 114 -6.02 -0.51 -27.56
N TYR A 115 -4.81 -0.18 -27.09
CA TYR A 115 -4.49 -0.35 -25.67
C TYR A 115 -5.43 0.49 -24.81
N GLY A 116 -5.73 0.02 -23.58
CA GLY A 116 -6.56 0.78 -22.66
C GLY A 116 -5.91 2.11 -22.25
N ALA A 117 -6.71 3.07 -21.78
CA ALA A 117 -6.21 4.32 -21.16
C ALA A 117 -5.67 4.05 -19.74
N ILE A 118 -4.61 3.28 -19.64
CA ILE A 118 -4.05 2.71 -18.41
C ILE A 118 -2.83 3.51 -17.95
N MET A 119 -2.04 4.00 -18.90
CA MET A 119 -0.82 4.71 -18.59
C MET A 119 -1.15 6.00 -17.84
N PRO A 120 -0.65 6.22 -16.61
CA PRO A 120 -0.88 7.49 -15.91
C PRO A 120 -0.27 8.65 -16.71
N MET A 121 -0.90 9.81 -16.66
CA MET A 121 -0.30 11.05 -17.15
C MET A 121 0.75 11.50 -16.14
N PHE A 122 2.00 11.50 -16.54
CA PHE A 122 3.09 11.97 -15.70
C PHE A 122 3.31 13.46 -15.93
N ALA A 123 2.85 14.29 -14.99
CA ALA A 123 3.14 15.71 -15.02
C ALA A 123 4.65 15.99 -14.84
N THR A 124 5.11 17.19 -15.18
CA THR A 124 6.52 17.58 -15.09
C THR A 124 7.07 17.46 -13.66
N GLU A 125 6.20 17.55 -12.67
CA GLU A 125 6.54 17.41 -11.25
C GLU A 125 6.75 15.95 -10.82
N VAL A 126 6.25 14.98 -11.58
CA VAL A 126 6.40 13.54 -11.31
C VAL A 126 7.60 12.97 -12.07
N ILE A 127 7.72 13.29 -13.35
CA ILE A 127 8.89 13.03 -14.16
C ILE A 127 9.33 14.37 -14.71
N SER A 128 10.46 14.90 -14.26
CA SER A 128 11.01 16.16 -14.75
C SER A 128 11.26 16.10 -16.25
N ASP A 129 11.38 17.22 -16.92
CA ASP A 129 11.74 17.22 -18.34
C ASP A 129 13.15 16.65 -18.58
N GLU A 130 14.03 16.76 -17.60
CA GLU A 130 15.39 16.18 -17.60
C GLU A 130 15.32 14.65 -17.43
N ASP A 131 14.53 14.17 -16.49
CA ASP A 131 14.31 12.73 -16.30
C ASP A 131 13.59 12.12 -17.52
N LEU A 132 12.66 12.86 -18.12
CA LEU A 132 12.01 12.44 -19.36
C LEU A 132 12.99 12.40 -20.53
N GLU A 133 13.96 13.33 -20.58
CA GLU A 133 15.08 13.30 -21.55
C GLU A 133 15.94 12.05 -21.32
N ALA A 134 16.26 11.75 -20.09
CA ALA A 134 17.03 10.57 -19.72
C ALA A 134 16.29 9.28 -20.13
N VAL A 135 14.99 9.16 -19.83
CA VAL A 135 14.16 8.02 -20.25
C VAL A 135 14.11 7.89 -21.78
N TRP A 136 14.05 9.02 -22.52
CA TRP A 136 14.13 9.01 -23.98
C TRP A 136 15.42 8.37 -24.48
N HIS A 137 16.56 8.72 -23.91
CA HIS A 137 17.84 8.11 -24.27
C HIS A 137 17.85 6.62 -23.95
N TYR A 138 17.33 6.23 -22.80
CA TYR A 138 17.25 4.82 -22.39
C TYR A 138 16.36 3.98 -23.32
N VAL A 139 15.13 4.39 -23.62
CA VAL A 139 14.22 3.61 -24.47
C VAL A 139 14.73 3.44 -25.90
N ARG A 140 15.59 4.34 -26.39
CA ARG A 140 16.23 4.23 -27.69
C ARG A 140 17.31 3.14 -27.75
N THR A 141 17.90 2.77 -26.61
CA THR A 141 18.85 1.65 -26.54
C THR A 141 18.20 0.29 -26.75
N MET A 142 16.86 0.22 -26.67
CA MET A 142 16.06 -1.00 -26.82
C MET A 142 15.80 -1.34 -28.30
N ALA A 143 16.82 -1.36 -29.16
CA ALA A 143 16.66 -1.70 -30.56
C ALA A 143 17.84 -2.55 -31.04
N ASP A 144 17.54 -3.58 -31.87
CA ASP A 144 18.61 -4.35 -32.52
C ASP A 144 19.45 -3.47 -33.42
N GLY A 145 20.75 -3.57 -33.30
CA GLY A 145 21.69 -2.79 -34.11
C GLY A 145 21.73 -1.30 -33.78
N TYR A 146 21.12 -0.89 -32.65
CA TYR A 146 21.43 0.43 -32.10
C TYR A 146 22.92 0.45 -31.76
N ALA A 147 23.72 0.85 -32.77
CA ALA A 147 25.11 1.20 -32.50
C ALA A 147 25.05 2.36 -31.50
N ALA A 148 25.52 2.10 -30.29
CA ALA A 148 25.67 3.12 -29.29
C ALA A 148 26.24 4.36 -29.99
N GLY A 149 25.46 5.42 -30.07
CA GLY A 149 26.00 6.77 -30.13
C GLY A 149 27.05 6.88 -29.05
N PRO A 150 27.76 7.97 -28.86
CA PRO A 150 28.85 8.04 -27.89
C PRO A 150 28.42 7.27 -26.63
N ALA A 151 29.26 6.35 -26.17
CA ALA A 151 28.95 5.32 -25.18
C ALA A 151 28.37 5.89 -23.86
N GLN A 152 28.34 7.20 -23.69
CA GLN A 152 27.75 7.95 -22.61
C GLN A 152 27.17 9.26 -23.17
N VAL A 153 25.87 9.46 -22.98
CA VAL A 153 25.23 10.75 -23.23
C VAL A 153 25.21 11.51 -21.89
N MET A 154 26.18 12.37 -21.66
CA MET A 154 26.28 13.18 -20.46
C MET A 154 25.37 14.40 -20.59
N LEU A 155 24.37 14.50 -19.73
CA LEU A 155 23.50 15.66 -19.62
C LEU A 155 23.93 16.52 -18.43
N GLN A 156 23.75 17.82 -18.56
CA GLN A 156 23.99 18.77 -17.47
C GLN A 156 22.76 18.85 -16.60
N LYS A 157 22.95 18.71 -15.31
CA LYS A 157 21.89 18.92 -14.33
C LYS A 157 21.59 20.42 -14.27
N LYS A 158 20.40 20.84 -14.68
CA LYS A 158 19.93 22.20 -14.39
C LYS A 158 19.65 22.30 -12.90
N ASP A 159 20.05 23.44 -12.31
CA ASP A 159 19.76 23.73 -10.90
C ASP A 159 18.24 23.78 -10.65
N ALA A 160 17.62 22.63 -10.47
CA ALA A 160 16.37 22.58 -9.75
C ALA A 160 16.70 22.87 -8.27
N PRO A 161 15.84 23.61 -7.53
CA PRO A 161 16.00 23.70 -6.09
C PRO A 161 16.19 22.27 -5.56
N ALA A 162 17.31 22.03 -4.89
CA ALA A 162 17.76 20.72 -4.47
C ALA A 162 16.57 19.95 -3.91
N ALA A 163 16.08 18.97 -4.62
CA ALA A 163 15.26 17.92 -4.00
C ALA A 163 16.07 17.44 -2.82
N ALA A 164 15.46 17.45 -1.63
CA ALA A 164 16.12 16.93 -0.44
C ALA A 164 16.77 15.62 -0.83
N SER A 165 18.08 15.51 -0.66
CA SER A 165 18.85 14.30 -0.93
C SER A 165 18.06 13.13 -0.34
N PRO A 166 17.86 12.00 -1.04
CA PRO A 166 17.22 10.86 -0.43
C PRO A 166 17.88 10.68 0.92
N LEU A 167 17.11 10.74 2.01
CA LEU A 167 17.67 10.52 3.34
C LEU A 167 18.48 9.23 3.23
N ASP A 168 19.74 9.29 3.65
CA ASP A 168 20.60 8.09 3.69
C ASP A 168 20.05 7.19 4.81
N ILE A 169 18.99 6.45 4.45
CA ILE A 169 18.26 5.59 5.37
C ILE A 169 18.99 4.26 5.38
N PRO A 170 19.57 3.87 6.52
CA PRO A 170 20.23 2.59 6.62
C PRO A 170 19.26 1.44 6.38
N ASN A 171 19.59 0.53 5.48
CA ASN A 171 18.80 -0.66 5.17
C ASN A 171 19.20 -1.89 5.99
N GLU A 172 20.45 -1.93 6.48
CA GLU A 172 20.93 -2.99 7.33
C GLU A 172 20.35 -2.85 8.75
N GLU A 173 19.74 -3.93 9.24
CA GLU A 173 19.22 -4.02 10.60
C GLU A 173 20.23 -4.71 11.52
N PRO A 174 20.86 -3.97 12.44
CA PRO A 174 21.81 -4.56 13.36
C PRO A 174 21.11 -5.30 14.51
N VAL A 175 21.83 -6.24 15.13
CA VAL A 175 21.45 -6.82 16.42
C VAL A 175 22.53 -6.43 17.42
N ALA A 176 22.14 -5.86 18.56
CA ALA A 176 23.08 -5.43 19.60
C ALA A 176 23.05 -6.38 20.81
N ASP A 177 22.56 -5.94 21.93
CA ASP A 177 22.58 -6.62 23.21
C ASP A 177 21.28 -7.36 23.55
N ARG A 178 20.25 -7.21 22.70
CA ARG A 178 18.96 -7.88 22.82
C ARG A 178 18.62 -8.67 21.54
N THR A 179 17.92 -9.79 21.67
CA THR A 179 17.34 -10.51 20.53
C THR A 179 16.29 -9.64 19.85
N ARG A 180 16.36 -9.53 18.52
CA ARG A 180 15.42 -8.78 17.69
C ARG A 180 14.55 -9.72 16.88
N VAL A 181 13.27 -9.36 16.73
CA VAL A 181 12.25 -10.18 16.05
C VAL A 181 11.54 -9.34 15.00
N PHE A 182 11.59 -9.80 13.74
CA PHE A 182 11.02 -9.11 12.59
C PHE A 182 10.04 -9.99 11.83
N ARG A 183 8.86 -9.43 11.50
CA ARG A 183 7.93 -10.02 10.54
C ARG A 183 8.33 -9.56 9.13
N VAL A 184 8.70 -10.47 8.25
CA VAL A 184 9.18 -10.17 6.89
C VAL A 184 8.90 -11.32 5.93
N ALA A 185 8.93 -11.07 4.64
CA ALA A 185 9.12 -12.13 3.65
C ALA A 185 10.62 -12.39 3.45
N LEU A 186 11.02 -13.67 3.48
CA LEU A 186 12.38 -14.10 3.18
C LEU A 186 12.37 -15.11 2.02
N PRO A 187 13.32 -15.03 1.06
CA PRO A 187 13.44 -16.03 0.00
C PRO A 187 13.58 -17.45 0.57
N GLY A 188 12.84 -18.38 0.03
CA GLY A 188 12.81 -19.79 0.48
C GLY A 188 11.86 -20.05 1.66
N THR A 189 10.97 -19.12 1.99
CA THR A 189 9.92 -19.27 3.01
C THR A 189 8.54 -18.95 2.44
N SER A 190 7.49 -19.15 3.23
CA SER A 190 6.10 -18.87 2.81
C SER A 190 5.78 -17.37 2.70
N GLY A 191 6.71 -16.47 2.99
CA GLY A 191 6.46 -15.03 3.09
C GLY A 191 5.85 -14.59 4.43
N ARG A 192 5.47 -15.53 5.30
CA ARG A 192 4.92 -15.26 6.65
C ARG A 192 5.97 -15.29 7.75
N THR A 193 7.23 -15.19 7.41
CA THR A 193 8.37 -15.45 8.28
C THR A 193 8.44 -14.55 9.51
N VAL A 194 8.87 -15.13 10.62
CA VAL A 194 9.40 -14.44 11.79
C VAL A 194 10.92 -14.62 11.81
N ALA A 195 11.66 -13.61 11.43
CA ALA A 195 13.11 -13.59 11.47
C ALA A 195 13.59 -13.18 12.86
N VAL A 196 14.56 -13.90 13.40
CA VAL A 196 15.09 -13.70 14.75
C VAL A 196 16.60 -13.53 14.67
N GLY A 197 17.12 -12.41 15.15
CA GLY A 197 18.56 -12.14 15.27
C GLY A 197 18.99 -12.16 16.73
N GLN A 198 19.93 -13.04 17.08
CA GLN A 198 20.45 -13.17 18.42
C GLN A 198 21.71 -12.29 18.64
N PRO A 199 21.97 -11.80 19.86
CA PRO A 199 23.13 -10.94 20.16
C PRO A 199 24.48 -11.58 19.84
N ASN A 200 24.55 -12.88 19.75
CA ASN A 200 25.78 -13.61 19.39
C ASN A 200 26.05 -13.67 17.88
N GLY A 201 25.23 -12.97 17.04
CA GLY A 201 25.37 -12.94 15.60
C GLY A 201 24.80 -14.15 14.87
N MET A 202 24.13 -15.06 15.58
CA MET A 202 23.34 -16.13 14.98
C MET A 202 21.92 -15.67 14.75
N SER A 203 21.34 -16.11 13.64
CA SER A 203 19.97 -15.73 13.25
C SER A 203 19.22 -16.93 12.68
N TYR A 204 17.90 -16.90 12.80
CA TYR A 204 17.05 -17.93 12.20
C TYR A 204 15.72 -17.35 11.72
N ALA A 205 15.07 -18.07 10.81
CA ALA A 205 13.74 -17.75 10.28
C ALA A 205 12.76 -18.87 10.66
N PHE A 206 11.81 -18.55 11.53
CA PHE A 206 10.66 -19.39 11.84
C PHE A 206 9.54 -19.10 10.84
N ASP A 207 8.99 -20.13 10.22
CA ASP A 207 7.88 -20.03 9.28
C ASP A 207 6.58 -20.52 9.94
N PRO A 208 5.68 -19.62 10.32
CA PRO A 208 4.41 -19.95 10.99
C PRO A 208 3.52 -20.93 10.23
N ARG A 209 3.60 -20.94 8.90
CA ARG A 209 2.78 -21.81 8.05
C ARG A 209 3.17 -23.29 8.17
N PHE A 210 4.44 -23.55 8.48
CA PHE A 210 5.01 -24.89 8.68
C PHE A 210 5.37 -25.18 10.14
N LEU A 211 5.16 -24.20 11.04
CA LEU A 211 5.47 -24.28 12.48
C LEU A 211 6.91 -24.71 12.75
N SER A 212 7.84 -24.23 11.93
CA SER A 212 9.23 -24.70 11.95
C SER A 212 10.23 -23.64 11.51
N VAL A 213 11.46 -23.75 11.98
CA VAL A 213 12.60 -23.02 11.42
C VAL A 213 12.87 -23.52 10.01
N ARG A 214 13.06 -22.62 9.05
CA ARG A 214 13.38 -22.94 7.66
C ARG A 214 14.75 -22.44 7.21
N LYS A 215 15.34 -21.49 7.92
CA LYS A 215 16.65 -20.94 7.59
C LYS A 215 17.42 -20.63 8.88
N ILE A 216 18.74 -20.90 8.88
CA ILE A 216 19.67 -20.52 9.95
C ILE A 216 20.90 -19.92 9.28
N TRP A 217 21.34 -18.75 9.78
CA TRP A 217 22.54 -18.08 9.29
C TRP A 217 23.29 -17.35 10.41
N SER A 218 24.53 -16.94 10.14
CA SER A 218 25.31 -16.02 10.96
C SER A 218 25.78 -14.83 10.13
N GLY A 219 26.29 -13.79 10.77
CA GLY A 219 26.73 -12.56 10.15
C GLY A 219 25.66 -11.47 10.23
N GLY A 220 25.52 -10.64 9.19
CA GLY A 220 24.50 -9.60 9.18
C GLY A 220 23.08 -10.18 9.31
N PHE A 221 22.22 -9.48 10.05
CA PHE A 221 20.87 -9.98 10.32
C PHE A 221 19.97 -9.87 9.09
N LEU A 222 19.47 -8.68 8.78
CA LEU A 222 18.58 -8.42 7.65
C LEU A 222 19.00 -7.15 6.89
N ASN A 223 18.73 -7.11 5.59
CA ASN A 223 18.79 -5.92 4.77
C ASN A 223 17.39 -5.65 4.20
N LEU A 224 16.76 -4.57 4.65
CA LEU A 224 15.38 -4.20 4.30
C LEU A 224 15.27 -3.36 3.01
N LYS A 225 16.35 -3.24 2.21
CA LYS A 225 16.37 -2.41 1.01
C LYS A 225 15.19 -2.73 0.08
N GLU A 226 14.98 -3.99 -0.24
CA GLU A 226 13.93 -4.42 -1.18
C GLU A 226 12.51 -4.17 -0.63
N GLU A 227 12.33 -4.28 0.69
CA GLU A 227 11.06 -3.92 1.33
C GLU A 227 10.82 -2.40 1.34
N ARG A 228 11.88 -1.60 1.47
CA ARG A 228 11.83 -0.13 1.57
C ARG A 228 11.89 0.60 0.23
N THR A 229 12.13 -0.09 -0.89
CA THR A 229 12.21 0.52 -2.23
C THR A 229 10.91 0.37 -3.01
N ALA A 230 10.77 1.19 -4.05
CA ALA A 230 9.64 1.20 -4.98
C ALA A 230 8.28 1.13 -4.25
N ARG A 231 7.49 0.10 -4.52
CA ARG A 231 6.17 -0.09 -3.91
C ARG A 231 6.22 -0.76 -2.54
N GLY A 232 7.36 -1.31 -2.15
CA GLY A 232 7.55 -2.03 -0.90
C GLY A 232 6.96 -3.44 -0.90
N GLY A 233 7.13 -4.14 0.24
CA GLY A 233 6.58 -5.48 0.42
C GLY A 233 7.26 -6.59 -0.36
N ASN A 234 8.41 -6.33 -0.98
CA ASN A 234 9.26 -7.36 -1.57
C ASN A 234 9.99 -8.16 -0.48
N ALA A 235 10.44 -9.36 -0.83
CA ALA A 235 11.22 -10.17 0.09
C ALA A 235 12.54 -9.47 0.43
N VAL A 236 12.89 -9.46 1.73
CA VAL A 236 14.12 -8.86 2.24
C VAL A 236 15.31 -9.79 1.98
N GLU A 237 16.51 -9.23 1.99
CA GLU A 237 17.75 -10.00 1.90
C GLU A 237 18.32 -10.27 3.30
N LEU A 238 19.23 -11.23 3.38
CA LEU A 238 20.06 -11.40 4.58
C LEU A 238 21.07 -10.24 4.64
N GLY A 239 21.46 -9.88 5.86
CA GLY A 239 22.45 -8.83 6.07
C GLY A 239 23.83 -9.18 5.53
N SER A 240 24.67 -8.18 5.41
CA SER A 240 26.00 -8.30 4.81
C SER A 240 26.86 -9.36 5.50
N GLY A 241 27.55 -10.18 4.71
CA GLY A 241 28.42 -11.26 5.21
C GLY A 241 27.66 -12.45 5.79
N ALA A 242 26.39 -12.62 5.50
CA ALA A 242 25.61 -13.76 5.96
C ALA A 242 26.16 -15.09 5.47
N LYS A 243 26.37 -16.05 6.39
CA LYS A 243 26.72 -17.44 6.07
C LYS A 243 25.54 -18.33 6.46
N ILE A 244 24.99 -19.06 5.49
CA ILE A 244 23.83 -19.94 5.69
C ILE A 244 24.28 -21.33 6.13
N TYR A 245 23.64 -21.86 7.17
CA TYR A 245 23.85 -23.23 7.70
C TYR A 245 22.70 -24.16 7.35
N GLN A 246 21.47 -23.62 7.32
CA GLN A 246 20.25 -24.35 7.01
C GLN A 246 19.37 -23.55 6.07
N GLN A 247 18.80 -24.20 5.05
CA GLN A 247 17.79 -23.64 4.15
C GLN A 247 17.03 -24.75 3.42
N GLY A 248 15.91 -24.36 2.80
CA GLY A 248 15.17 -25.19 1.84
C GLY A 248 13.89 -25.80 2.40
N GLY A 249 13.88 -26.48 3.52
CA GLY A 249 12.68 -27.09 4.09
C GLY A 249 12.55 -26.83 5.59
N PRO A 250 11.44 -27.25 6.21
CA PRO A 250 11.26 -27.15 7.66
C PRO A 250 12.28 -28.03 8.39
N LEU A 251 12.93 -27.46 9.40
CA LEU A 251 13.97 -28.18 10.19
C LEU A 251 13.35 -29.24 11.10
N LEU A 252 12.23 -28.90 11.75
CA LEU A 252 11.48 -29.78 12.65
C LEU A 252 9.99 -29.67 12.32
N ALA A 253 9.55 -30.43 11.30
CA ALA A 253 8.19 -30.37 10.80
C ALA A 253 7.23 -31.23 11.63
N PRO A 254 6.12 -30.68 12.15
CA PRO A 254 5.07 -31.53 12.73
C PRO A 254 4.48 -32.46 11.65
N LEU A 255 4.20 -33.71 12.04
CA LEU A 255 3.57 -34.66 11.15
C LEU A 255 2.04 -34.48 11.17
N THR A 256 1.40 -34.74 10.02
CA THR A 256 -0.05 -34.94 9.94
C THR A 256 -0.49 -36.17 10.75
N THR A 257 -1.78 -36.31 10.98
CA THR A 257 -2.35 -37.54 11.60
C THR A 257 -2.05 -38.81 10.79
N GLY A 258 -1.79 -38.68 9.50
CA GLY A 258 -1.33 -39.76 8.63
C GLY A 258 0.18 -40.05 8.69
N GLY A 259 0.95 -39.29 9.48
CA GLY A 259 2.40 -39.44 9.61
C GLY A 259 3.20 -38.79 8.48
N GLU A 260 2.59 -37.96 7.66
CA GLU A 260 3.21 -37.30 6.51
C GLU A 260 3.81 -35.94 6.90
N VAL A 261 4.82 -35.51 6.15
CA VAL A 261 5.39 -34.16 6.23
C VAL A 261 4.75 -33.27 5.18
N VAL A 262 4.28 -32.09 5.59
CA VAL A 262 3.92 -31.04 4.64
C VAL A 262 5.13 -30.13 4.43
N ASP A 263 5.63 -30.09 3.20
CA ASP A 263 6.72 -29.20 2.80
C ASP A 263 6.49 -28.66 1.40
N PHE A 264 7.14 -27.52 1.09
CA PHE A 264 7.11 -26.87 -0.20
C PHE A 264 8.43 -26.13 -0.44
N GLU A 265 9.01 -26.30 -1.63
CA GLU A 265 10.21 -25.56 -2.01
C GLU A 265 9.82 -24.19 -2.60
N PHE A 266 10.04 -23.13 -1.82
CA PHE A 266 9.82 -21.73 -2.27
C PHE A 266 11.02 -21.24 -3.10
N LYS A 267 11.21 -21.85 -4.26
CA LYS A 267 12.19 -21.43 -5.26
C LYS A 267 11.47 -21.06 -6.53
N GLU A 268 11.31 -19.78 -6.75
CA GLU A 268 10.66 -19.29 -7.97
C GLU A 268 11.47 -19.72 -9.20
N PRO A 269 10.82 -20.28 -10.23
CA PRO A 269 11.44 -20.58 -11.52
C PRO A 269 11.89 -19.31 -12.23
N ASP A 270 12.71 -19.48 -13.28
CA ASP A 270 13.09 -18.36 -14.17
C ASP A 270 11.81 -17.69 -14.70
N VAL A 271 11.79 -16.36 -14.63
CA VAL A 271 10.67 -15.52 -15.09
C VAL A 271 10.35 -15.73 -16.59
N ASN A 272 11.32 -16.19 -17.37
CA ASN A 272 11.14 -16.51 -18.79
C ASN A 272 10.62 -17.93 -19.06
N ASP A 273 10.60 -18.82 -18.05
CA ASP A 273 10.04 -20.17 -18.15
C ASP A 273 8.58 -20.19 -17.71
N SER A 274 7.70 -19.87 -18.65
CA SER A 274 6.26 -19.75 -18.39
C SER A 274 5.62 -21.06 -17.92
N GLU A 275 6.09 -22.22 -18.39
CA GLU A 275 5.52 -23.52 -18.02
C GLU A 275 5.92 -23.87 -16.58
N ALA A 276 7.18 -23.66 -16.22
CA ALA A 276 7.65 -23.85 -14.85
C ALA A 276 6.99 -22.86 -13.88
N GLN A 277 6.74 -21.60 -14.29
CA GLN A 277 6.01 -20.61 -13.49
C GLN A 277 4.57 -21.05 -13.22
N ILE A 278 3.82 -21.48 -14.24
CA ILE A 278 2.45 -21.98 -14.08
C ILE A 278 2.42 -23.19 -13.14
N LYS A 279 3.34 -24.14 -13.34
CA LYS A 279 3.44 -25.31 -12.45
C LYS A 279 3.71 -24.91 -11.01
N TYR A 280 4.67 -24.01 -10.76
CA TYR A 280 5.02 -23.54 -9.42
C TYR A 280 3.82 -22.89 -8.71
N LEU A 281 3.02 -22.13 -9.44
CA LEU A 281 1.85 -21.46 -8.88
C LEU A 281 0.72 -22.46 -8.57
N ASN A 282 0.48 -23.42 -9.46
CA ASN A 282 -0.47 -24.50 -9.20
C ASN A 282 -0.06 -25.32 -7.96
N ASP A 283 1.22 -25.69 -7.86
CA ASP A 283 1.76 -26.39 -6.71
C ASP A 283 1.61 -25.58 -5.40
N LYS A 284 1.67 -24.23 -5.47
CA LYS A 284 1.40 -23.34 -4.33
C LYS A 284 -0.07 -23.36 -3.90
N VAL A 285 -0.98 -23.46 -4.86
CA VAL A 285 -2.42 -23.60 -4.56
C VAL A 285 -2.69 -24.93 -3.90
N ASP A 286 -2.17 -26.02 -4.45
CA ASP A 286 -2.31 -27.37 -3.87
C ASP A 286 -1.71 -27.46 -2.46
N LEU A 287 -0.73 -26.61 -2.13
CA LEU A 287 -0.17 -26.53 -0.79
C LEU A 287 -1.21 -26.17 0.28
N VAL A 288 -2.22 -25.39 -0.07
CA VAL A 288 -3.29 -24.97 0.88
C VAL A 288 -4.01 -26.19 1.43
N ASP A 289 -4.42 -27.11 0.55
CA ASP A 289 -5.10 -28.35 0.96
C ASP A 289 -4.19 -29.29 1.77
N ARG A 290 -2.91 -29.36 1.40
CA ARG A 290 -1.91 -30.13 2.13
C ARG A 290 -1.66 -29.57 3.52
N LEU A 291 -1.64 -28.26 3.69
CA LEU A 291 -1.51 -27.59 4.99
C LEU A 291 -2.78 -27.80 5.85
N ALA A 292 -3.96 -27.80 5.24
CA ALA A 292 -5.20 -28.12 5.96
C ALA A 292 -5.15 -29.52 6.61
N ALA A 293 -4.51 -30.49 5.96
CA ALA A 293 -4.32 -31.84 6.51
C ALA A 293 -3.42 -31.88 7.76
N LEU A 294 -2.59 -30.86 7.98
CA LEU A 294 -1.77 -30.71 9.18
C LEU A 294 -2.63 -30.40 10.42
N ASN A 295 -3.84 -29.86 10.21
CA ASN A 295 -4.74 -29.42 11.28
C ASN A 295 -4.01 -28.57 12.33
N SER A 296 -3.34 -27.52 11.87
CA SER A 296 -2.47 -26.69 12.67
C SER A 296 -2.89 -25.24 12.62
N GLU A 297 -2.51 -24.50 13.66
CA GLU A 297 -2.78 -23.07 13.80
C GLU A 297 -1.60 -22.39 14.49
N TYR A 298 -1.08 -21.33 13.92
CA TYR A 298 -0.12 -20.46 14.58
C TYR A 298 -0.87 -19.45 15.46
N LEU A 299 -0.55 -19.42 16.76
CA LEU A 299 -1.25 -18.59 17.75
C LEU A 299 -0.48 -17.29 18.09
N GLY A 300 0.68 -17.11 17.49
CA GLY A 300 1.54 -15.97 17.77
C GLY A 300 2.80 -16.33 18.57
N HIS A 301 3.43 -15.31 19.14
CA HIS A 301 4.64 -15.48 19.96
C HIS A 301 4.66 -14.53 21.15
N GLN A 302 5.46 -14.86 22.13
CA GLN A 302 5.74 -14.01 23.29
C GLN A 302 7.24 -13.81 23.42
N LEU A 303 7.66 -12.59 23.75
CA LEU A 303 9.06 -12.23 23.95
C LEU A 303 9.42 -12.29 25.43
N SER A 304 10.60 -12.79 25.75
CA SER A 304 11.20 -12.64 27.07
C SER A 304 11.73 -11.21 27.28
N SER A 305 12.16 -10.88 28.48
CA SER A 305 12.85 -9.59 28.75
C SER A 305 14.11 -9.39 27.93
N SER A 306 14.78 -10.46 27.47
CA SER A 306 15.91 -10.42 26.52
C SER A 306 15.50 -10.37 25.05
N GLY A 307 14.20 -10.36 24.74
CA GLY A 307 13.65 -10.35 23.38
C GLY A 307 13.55 -11.74 22.73
N GLU A 308 13.90 -12.82 23.41
CA GLU A 308 13.83 -14.17 22.84
C GLU A 308 12.37 -14.59 22.64
N PRO A 309 11.95 -15.02 21.41
CA PRO A 309 10.57 -15.40 21.15
C PRO A 309 10.28 -16.85 21.58
N SER A 310 9.07 -17.03 22.10
CA SER A 310 8.42 -18.33 22.32
C SER A 310 7.25 -18.43 21.36
N PHE A 311 7.33 -19.29 20.35
CA PHE A 311 6.31 -19.48 19.33
C PHE A 311 5.20 -20.38 19.83
N ARG A 312 3.96 -19.91 19.79
CA ARG A 312 2.78 -20.64 20.26
C ARG A 312 1.97 -21.15 19.07
N PHE A 313 1.59 -22.41 19.09
CA PHE A 313 0.81 -23.01 18.03
C PHE A 313 0.01 -24.22 18.50
N ARG A 314 -0.93 -24.65 17.68
CA ARG A 314 -1.70 -25.87 17.87
C ARG A 314 -1.42 -26.85 16.72
N VAL A 315 -1.32 -28.13 17.04
CA VAL A 315 -1.33 -29.23 16.05
C VAL A 315 -2.27 -30.30 16.56
N GLY A 316 -3.33 -30.60 15.81
CA GLY A 316 -4.41 -31.45 16.28
C GLY A 316 -5.02 -30.92 17.59
N LYS A 317 -4.99 -31.75 18.62
CA LYS A 317 -5.46 -31.40 19.98
C LYS A 317 -4.38 -30.78 20.89
N ASN A 318 -3.15 -30.75 20.43
CA ASN A 318 -2.01 -30.29 21.23
C ASN A 318 -1.79 -28.77 21.09
N SER A 319 -1.76 -28.05 22.22
CA SER A 319 -1.29 -26.66 22.29
C SER A 319 0.15 -26.67 22.76
N LEU A 320 1.05 -26.16 21.93
CA LEU A 320 2.49 -26.24 22.10
C LEU A 320 3.14 -24.86 22.04
N THR A 321 4.28 -24.77 22.73
CA THR A 321 5.19 -23.63 22.65
C THR A 321 6.54 -24.12 22.20
N GLN A 322 7.15 -23.49 21.21
CA GLN A 322 8.50 -23.78 20.74
C GLN A 322 9.42 -22.60 20.98
N THR A 323 10.56 -22.86 21.57
CA THR A 323 11.68 -21.92 21.67
C THR A 323 12.87 -22.44 20.88
N VAL A 324 13.63 -21.56 20.28
CA VAL A 324 14.80 -21.88 19.47
C VAL A 324 15.94 -20.98 19.91
N ARG A 325 17.09 -21.61 20.24
CA ARG A 325 18.30 -20.91 20.63
C ARG A 325 19.51 -21.52 19.94
N ILE A 326 20.42 -20.69 19.54
CA ILE A 326 21.71 -21.11 18.97
C ILE A 326 22.80 -20.51 19.85
N ALA A 327 23.60 -21.37 20.47
CA ALA A 327 24.70 -20.97 21.36
C ALA A 327 25.93 -20.50 20.58
N ASP A 328 26.84 -19.81 21.25
CA ASP A 328 28.06 -19.24 20.65
C ASP A 328 28.98 -20.32 20.02
N ASP A 329 28.90 -21.54 20.49
CA ASP A 329 29.65 -22.70 19.96
C ASP A 329 28.90 -23.44 18.82
N GLY A 330 27.78 -22.91 18.38
CA GLY A 330 26.96 -23.47 17.29
C GLY A 330 26.05 -24.63 17.72
N VAL A 331 25.84 -24.83 19.01
CA VAL A 331 24.82 -25.77 19.49
C VAL A 331 23.44 -25.13 19.34
N LEU A 332 22.62 -25.72 18.44
CA LEU A 332 21.19 -25.43 18.28
C LEU A 332 20.42 -26.20 19.36
N VAL A 333 19.52 -25.50 20.05
CA VAL A 333 18.59 -26.10 21.02
C VAL A 333 17.17 -25.71 20.62
N ILE A 334 16.32 -26.72 20.43
CA ILE A 334 14.88 -26.52 20.19
C ILE A 334 14.14 -27.17 21.36
N ALA A 335 13.41 -26.37 22.12
CA ALA A 335 12.55 -26.88 23.18
C ALA A 335 11.08 -26.79 22.77
N VAL A 336 10.34 -27.88 22.90
CA VAL A 336 8.90 -27.99 22.68
C VAL A 336 8.23 -28.25 24.03
N ALA A 337 7.39 -27.32 24.46
CA ALA A 337 6.70 -27.41 25.77
C ALA A 337 5.19 -27.43 25.55
N GLY A 338 4.49 -28.27 26.32
CA GLY A 338 3.04 -28.32 26.30
C GLY A 338 2.47 -29.53 27.02
N LYS A 339 1.13 -29.53 27.13
CA LYS A 339 0.38 -30.73 27.50
C LYS A 339 -0.05 -31.44 26.23
N LEU A 340 0.45 -32.67 26.01
CA LEU A 340 0.13 -33.46 24.83
C LEU A 340 -1.10 -34.32 25.11
N ALA A 341 -2.25 -33.95 24.52
CA ALA A 341 -3.47 -34.75 24.59
C ALA A 341 -3.43 -35.99 23.69
N GLU A 342 -2.59 -35.95 22.66
CA GLU A 342 -2.27 -37.06 21.78
C GLU A 342 -0.77 -37.07 21.47
N ALA A 343 -0.23 -38.22 21.09
CA ALA A 343 1.17 -38.32 20.71
C ALA A 343 1.47 -37.48 19.46
N GLN A 344 2.61 -36.76 19.46
CA GLN A 344 2.94 -35.87 18.35
C GLN A 344 4.32 -36.22 17.78
N GLY A 345 4.36 -36.57 16.50
CA GLY A 345 5.59 -36.74 15.75
C GLY A 345 6.08 -35.45 15.09
N PHE A 346 7.40 -35.31 15.08
CA PHE A 346 8.08 -34.25 14.35
C PHE A 346 9.15 -34.86 13.45
N ARG A 347 9.14 -34.60 12.16
CA ARG A 347 10.20 -34.97 11.23
C ARG A 347 11.36 -34.00 11.38
N LEU A 348 12.53 -34.52 11.76
CA LEU A 348 13.77 -33.77 11.81
C LEU A 348 14.51 -33.86 10.48
N ARG A 349 14.88 -32.74 9.93
CA ARG A 349 15.82 -32.63 8.82
C ARG A 349 17.24 -32.54 9.37
N THR A 350 18.06 -33.51 9.05
CA THR A 350 19.41 -33.67 9.64
C THR A 350 20.52 -33.02 8.79
N ASP A 351 20.21 -32.58 7.55
CA ASP A 351 21.20 -31.94 6.70
C ASP A 351 21.81 -30.72 7.40
N GLY A 352 23.15 -30.67 7.48
CA GLY A 352 23.84 -29.58 8.17
C GLY A 352 23.80 -29.65 9.70
N LEU A 353 23.34 -30.76 10.29
CA LEU A 353 23.36 -31.01 11.72
C LEU A 353 24.27 -32.21 12.07
N ALA A 354 24.94 -32.13 13.21
CA ALA A 354 25.72 -33.18 13.82
C ALA A 354 25.34 -33.35 15.29
N ASP A 355 25.74 -34.47 15.93
CA ASP A 355 25.57 -34.73 17.35
C ASP A 355 24.13 -34.55 17.87
N VAL A 356 23.13 -34.97 17.06
CA VAL A 356 21.72 -34.83 17.42
C VAL A 356 21.40 -35.65 18.67
N LYS A 357 20.82 -35.00 19.68
CA LYS A 357 20.38 -35.60 20.95
C LYS A 357 18.99 -35.08 21.30
N VAL A 358 18.20 -35.97 21.94
CA VAL A 358 16.88 -35.57 22.46
C VAL A 358 16.82 -35.87 23.97
N ASP A 359 16.16 -34.97 24.71
CA ASP A 359 15.74 -35.16 26.08
C ASP A 359 14.21 -35.13 26.12
N GLY A 360 13.62 -36.29 26.44
CA GLY A 360 12.19 -36.52 26.35
C GLY A 360 11.71 -36.93 24.95
N GLY A 361 10.83 -37.91 24.91
CA GLY A 361 10.42 -38.57 23.67
C GLY A 361 11.42 -39.55 23.11
N GLU A 362 11.20 -40.08 21.91
CA GLU A 362 12.07 -41.01 21.19
C GLU A 362 12.38 -40.46 19.79
N LEU A 363 13.65 -40.49 19.41
CA LEU A 363 14.08 -40.15 18.05
C LEU A 363 14.43 -41.46 17.31
N LYS A 364 13.58 -41.78 16.30
CA LYS A 364 13.77 -42.99 15.49
C LYS A 364 13.49 -42.67 14.01
N ASP A 365 14.32 -43.10 13.11
CA ASP A 365 14.23 -42.93 11.68
C ASP A 365 13.97 -41.47 11.27
N GLY A 366 14.61 -40.54 12.00
CA GLY A 366 14.48 -39.10 11.78
C GLY A 366 13.12 -38.50 12.24
N VAL A 367 12.30 -39.25 12.96
CA VAL A 367 11.07 -38.76 13.62
C VAL A 367 11.30 -38.70 15.12
N TRP A 368 11.11 -37.51 15.69
CA TRP A 368 11.06 -37.28 17.12
C TRP A 368 9.63 -37.39 17.60
N GLN A 369 9.33 -38.49 18.30
CA GLN A 369 8.01 -38.82 18.81
C GLN A 369 7.86 -38.37 20.25
N LEU A 370 6.95 -37.45 20.53
CA LEU A 370 6.60 -36.98 21.85
C LEU A 370 5.38 -37.75 22.38
N PRO A 371 5.45 -38.36 23.58
CA PRO A 371 4.35 -39.15 24.14
C PRO A 371 3.26 -38.24 24.75
N VAL A 372 2.06 -38.80 24.90
CA VAL A 372 0.95 -38.19 25.66
C VAL A 372 1.42 -37.82 27.06
N SER A 373 1.01 -36.67 27.56
CA SER A 373 1.37 -36.17 28.89
C SER A 373 0.15 -35.68 29.67
N SER A 374 0.14 -35.98 30.99
CA SER A 374 -0.95 -35.54 31.89
C SER A 374 -0.84 -34.05 32.30
N GLY A 375 0.34 -33.47 32.14
CA GLY A 375 0.64 -32.05 32.45
C GLY A 375 1.58 -31.45 31.42
N VAL A 376 1.87 -30.16 31.58
CA VAL A 376 2.87 -29.49 30.76
C VAL A 376 4.25 -30.11 30.97
N LYS A 377 4.88 -30.53 29.88
CA LYS A 377 6.26 -31.05 29.87
C LYS A 377 7.04 -30.27 28.80
N THR A 378 8.34 -30.16 29.05
CA THR A 378 9.31 -29.63 28.09
C THR A 378 10.15 -30.78 27.56
N HIS A 379 10.23 -30.88 26.26
CA HIS A 379 11.05 -31.81 25.51
C HIS A 379 12.08 -31.04 24.72
N THR A 380 13.33 -31.49 24.69
CA THR A 380 14.44 -30.73 24.10
C THR A 380 15.16 -31.55 23.03
N LEU A 381 15.39 -30.91 21.88
CA LEU A 381 16.29 -31.41 20.84
C LEU A 381 17.51 -30.49 20.80
N SER A 382 18.70 -31.09 20.85
CA SER A 382 19.97 -30.38 20.67
C SER A 382 20.75 -30.97 19.51
N ALA A 383 21.41 -30.12 18.74
CA ALA A 383 22.26 -30.52 17.62
C ALA A 383 23.37 -29.49 17.43
N ARG A 384 24.50 -29.91 16.83
CA ARG A 384 25.56 -28.98 16.44
C ARG A 384 25.44 -28.61 14.98
N LEU A 385 25.55 -27.34 14.66
CA LEU A 385 25.58 -26.86 13.29
C LEU A 385 26.89 -27.30 12.61
N ALA A 386 26.79 -27.92 11.45
CA ALA A 386 27.96 -28.36 10.67
C ALA A 386 28.66 -27.13 10.02
N GLY A 387 29.98 -27.21 9.90
CA GLY A 387 30.77 -26.16 9.23
C GLY A 387 31.33 -25.07 10.18
N GLY A 388 31.23 -25.27 11.49
CA GLY A 388 31.77 -24.34 12.51
C GLY A 388 31.07 -22.98 12.54
N VAL A 389 31.11 -22.29 13.66
CA VAL A 389 30.52 -20.98 13.85
C VAL A 389 31.47 -19.89 13.35
N VAL A 390 30.93 -18.89 12.65
CA VAL A 390 31.70 -17.69 12.26
C VAL A 390 31.85 -16.78 13.47
N ALA A 391 33.01 -16.13 13.59
CA ALA A 391 33.27 -15.17 14.65
C ALA A 391 32.16 -14.11 14.71
N ARG A 392 31.77 -13.79 15.94
CA ARG A 392 30.78 -12.76 16.25
C ARG A 392 31.16 -11.45 15.56
N PRO A 393 30.26 -10.82 14.78
CA PRO A 393 30.51 -9.49 14.25
C PRO A 393 30.69 -8.48 15.39
N ALA A 394 31.43 -7.40 15.15
CA ALA A 394 31.51 -6.30 16.11
C ALA A 394 30.09 -5.78 16.37
N LEU A 395 29.67 -5.77 17.64
CA LEU A 395 28.36 -5.25 17.99
C LEU A 395 28.30 -3.74 17.73
N PRO A 396 27.21 -3.23 17.19
CA PRO A 396 26.96 -1.81 17.15
C PRO A 396 26.77 -1.24 18.57
N ARG A 397 26.61 0.07 18.70
CA ARG A 397 26.13 0.70 19.94
C ARG A 397 24.88 -0.03 20.43
N GLY A 398 24.75 -0.20 21.75
CA GLY A 398 23.57 -0.81 22.38
C GLY A 398 22.28 -0.07 22.01
N GLU A 399 21.17 -0.77 22.10
CA GLU A 399 19.83 -0.23 21.80
C GLU A 399 19.47 0.87 22.81
N ASP A 400 18.92 1.98 22.32
CA ASP A 400 18.44 3.09 23.13
C ASP A 400 16.90 3.18 23.06
N TRP A 401 16.25 2.74 24.10
CA TRP A 401 14.79 2.76 24.27
C TRP A 401 14.28 4.02 24.99
N THR A 402 15.15 5.00 25.23
CA THR A 402 14.75 6.25 25.90
C THR A 402 13.70 7.00 25.06
N PRO A 403 12.55 7.40 25.66
CA PRO A 403 11.55 8.16 24.95
C PRO A 403 12.10 9.49 24.41
N GLN A 404 11.89 9.73 23.11
CA GLN A 404 12.39 10.91 22.38
C GLN A 404 11.35 12.06 22.40
N PRO A 405 11.75 13.32 22.54
CA PRO A 405 10.82 14.45 22.49
C PRO A 405 10.06 14.53 21.16
N LEU A 406 8.74 14.76 21.20
CA LEU A 406 7.96 15.11 20.02
C LEU A 406 8.25 16.57 19.64
N THR A 407 8.84 16.76 18.49
CA THR A 407 9.08 18.08 17.90
C THR A 407 8.07 18.36 16.80
N LYS A 408 7.44 19.55 16.83
CA LYS A 408 6.53 20.04 15.80
C LYS A 408 7.12 21.32 15.19
N LYS A 409 7.06 21.44 13.87
CA LYS A 409 7.51 22.63 13.14
C LYS A 409 6.46 23.04 12.11
N PRO A 410 6.34 24.33 11.73
CA PRO A 410 5.50 24.72 10.61
C PRO A 410 5.82 23.85 9.37
N SER A 411 4.78 23.41 8.68
CA SER A 411 4.99 22.62 7.46
C SER A 411 5.69 23.47 6.41
N ALA A 412 6.82 22.95 5.91
CA ALA A 412 7.49 23.55 4.76
C ALA A 412 6.67 23.25 3.48
N PRO A 413 6.74 24.11 2.46
CA PRO A 413 6.26 23.76 1.13
C PRO A 413 6.96 22.49 0.65
N GLY A 414 6.19 21.52 0.13
CA GLY A 414 6.74 20.39 -0.60
C GLY A 414 7.15 20.79 -2.04
N LYS A 415 7.09 19.87 -2.99
CA LYS A 415 7.26 20.20 -4.42
C LYS A 415 6.23 21.22 -4.90
N LYS A 416 5.05 21.27 -4.29
CA LYS A 416 4.01 22.28 -4.51
C LYS A 416 3.76 23.05 -3.23
N PRO A 417 3.35 24.33 -3.33
CA PRO A 417 2.90 25.09 -2.17
C PRO A 417 1.75 24.36 -1.46
N LEU A 418 1.80 24.35 -0.11
CA LEU A 418 0.67 23.88 0.68
C LEU A 418 -0.45 24.92 0.60
N GLU A 419 -1.60 24.52 0.10
CA GLU A 419 -2.79 25.35 -0.03
C GLU A 419 -3.92 24.76 0.82
N LEU A 420 -4.39 25.53 1.78
CA LEU A 420 -5.51 25.21 2.67
C LEU A 420 -6.51 26.37 2.67
N PRO A 421 -7.79 26.16 3.00
CA PRO A 421 -8.74 27.26 3.17
C PRO A 421 -8.24 28.26 4.22
N ALA A 422 -8.56 29.55 4.08
CA ALA A 422 -8.16 30.57 5.05
C ALA A 422 -8.60 30.19 6.46
N GLY A 423 -7.73 30.43 7.43
CA GLY A 423 -7.90 30.03 8.83
C GLY A 423 -7.29 28.67 9.18
N TYR A 424 -6.87 27.89 8.18
CA TYR A 424 -6.17 26.63 8.41
C TYR A 424 -4.66 26.78 8.22
N SER A 425 -3.91 26.07 9.05
CA SER A 425 -2.45 25.97 8.98
C SER A 425 -2.02 24.51 9.23
N ALA A 426 -0.78 24.19 8.88
CA ALA A 426 -0.26 22.85 9.10
C ALA A 426 1.08 22.86 9.86
N LEU A 427 1.24 21.88 10.74
CA LEU A 427 2.49 21.54 11.41
C LEU A 427 2.96 20.16 10.95
N THR A 428 4.26 20.01 10.75
CA THR A 428 4.91 18.71 10.54
C THR A 428 5.46 18.20 11.87
N TRP A 429 5.10 16.99 12.24
CA TRP A 429 5.66 16.29 13.38
C TRP A 429 6.93 15.55 12.94
N VAL A 430 8.03 15.80 13.62
CA VAL A 430 9.31 15.15 13.30
C VAL A 430 9.26 13.69 13.76
N ALA A 431 9.54 12.78 12.84
CA ALA A 431 9.64 11.34 13.14
C ALA A 431 10.78 11.07 14.15
N PRO A 432 10.62 10.05 15.02
CA PRO A 432 11.67 9.66 15.95
C PRO A 432 12.84 8.99 15.19
N LEU A 433 14.01 8.99 15.78
CA LEU A 433 15.13 8.14 15.35
C LEU A 433 14.86 6.69 15.74
N ASP A 434 15.53 5.74 15.06
CA ASP A 434 15.48 4.33 15.45
C ASP A 434 16.26 4.07 16.76
N LEU A 435 16.28 2.81 17.22
CA LEU A 435 16.97 2.40 18.46
C LEU A 435 18.49 2.62 18.45
N PHE A 436 19.07 2.88 17.28
CA PHE A 436 20.50 3.12 17.13
C PHE A 436 20.81 4.61 16.85
N GLY A 437 19.81 5.49 17.00
CA GLY A 437 19.95 6.93 16.78
C GLY A 437 20.06 7.31 15.31
N ARG A 438 19.55 6.46 14.37
CA ARG A 438 19.60 6.67 12.93
C ARG A 438 18.26 7.20 12.42
N THR A 439 18.29 7.96 11.33
CA THR A 439 17.09 8.31 10.57
C THR A 439 16.45 7.05 9.99
N GLN A 440 15.12 7.00 9.97
CA GLN A 440 14.37 5.86 9.47
C GLN A 440 13.29 6.28 8.49
N LEU A 441 12.88 5.38 7.60
CA LEU A 441 11.69 5.52 6.75
C LEU A 441 10.47 5.27 7.63
N PHE A 442 9.79 6.35 8.04
CA PHE A 442 8.79 6.25 9.10
C PHE A 442 7.40 5.82 8.59
N GLU A 443 6.94 6.38 7.50
CA GLU A 443 5.69 6.04 6.80
C GLU A 443 4.50 5.71 7.72
N PRO A 444 3.95 6.70 8.43
CA PRO A 444 2.83 6.49 9.35
C PRO A 444 1.55 6.11 8.59
N THR A 445 1.16 4.84 8.66
CA THR A 445 0.05 4.24 7.91
C THR A 445 -1.06 3.67 8.79
N GLY A 446 -0.95 3.84 10.10
CA GLY A 446 -2.01 3.62 11.05
C GLY A 446 -1.90 4.60 12.21
N ILE A 447 -3.01 5.27 12.55
CA ILE A 447 -3.05 6.22 13.68
C ILE A 447 -4.31 5.95 14.49
N ALA A 448 -4.18 5.85 15.81
CA ALA A 448 -5.30 5.77 16.72
C ALA A 448 -5.02 6.56 18.01
N VAL A 449 -6.07 7.02 18.67
CA VAL A 449 -5.97 7.81 19.90
C VAL A 449 -6.69 7.07 21.02
N ALA A 450 -5.97 6.79 22.11
CA ALA A 450 -6.52 6.19 23.32
C ALA A 450 -7.30 7.22 24.15
N LYS A 451 -8.19 6.75 25.05
CA LYS A 451 -8.99 7.64 25.91
C LYS A 451 -8.14 8.54 26.82
N ASN A 452 -6.97 8.07 27.26
CA ASN A 452 -6.02 8.86 28.05
C ASN A 452 -5.21 9.88 27.23
N GLY A 453 -5.42 9.97 25.91
CA GLY A 453 -4.72 10.88 25.02
C GLY A 453 -3.44 10.29 24.40
N THR A 454 -3.05 9.06 24.74
CA THR A 454 -1.95 8.36 24.02
C THR A 454 -2.27 8.22 22.54
N ILE A 455 -1.35 8.63 21.68
CA ILE A 455 -1.47 8.42 20.24
C ILE A 455 -0.60 7.22 19.87
N VAL A 456 -1.20 6.24 19.20
CA VAL A 456 -0.49 5.08 18.64
C VAL A 456 -0.33 5.29 17.15
N VAL A 457 0.89 5.10 16.65
CA VAL A 457 1.24 5.23 15.23
C VAL A 457 1.88 3.92 14.78
N SER A 458 1.22 3.18 13.90
CA SER A 458 1.85 2.06 13.19
C SER A 458 2.42 2.54 11.87
N THR A 459 3.53 1.95 11.47
CA THR A 459 4.28 2.33 10.28
C THR A 459 4.43 1.14 9.34
N ARG A 460 4.84 1.39 8.11
CA ARG A 460 5.06 0.30 7.16
C ARG A 460 6.25 -0.57 7.57
N THR A 461 7.40 0.03 7.91
CA THR A 461 8.65 -0.71 8.16
C THR A 461 9.42 -0.26 9.41
N ALA A 462 8.96 0.77 10.13
CA ALA A 462 9.62 1.32 11.29
C ALA A 462 8.98 0.91 12.64
N GLY A 463 8.12 -0.11 12.66
CA GLY A 463 7.48 -0.61 13.87
C GLY A 463 6.24 0.17 14.30
N VAL A 464 5.85 0.01 15.54
CA VAL A 464 4.70 0.68 16.16
C VAL A 464 5.19 1.59 17.27
N TRP A 465 4.78 2.85 17.22
CA TRP A 465 5.22 3.89 18.13
C TRP A 465 4.06 4.45 18.94
N ARG A 466 4.36 4.96 20.14
CA ARG A 466 3.40 5.66 20.99
C ARG A 466 3.90 7.07 21.30
N ILE A 467 2.96 7.99 21.40
CA ILE A 467 3.20 9.35 21.90
C ILE A 467 2.44 9.52 23.20
N ARG A 468 3.17 9.72 24.30
CA ARG A 468 2.67 10.02 25.63
C ARG A 468 3.42 11.22 26.20
N ASP A 469 2.72 12.15 26.80
CA ASP A 469 3.32 13.32 27.44
C ASP A 469 4.34 14.07 26.55
N GLY A 470 4.02 14.18 25.24
CA GLY A 470 4.87 14.85 24.28
C GLY A 470 6.17 14.11 23.93
N LYS A 471 6.23 12.80 24.14
CA LYS A 471 7.40 11.98 23.81
C LYS A 471 7.02 10.78 22.98
N TRP A 472 7.87 10.45 22.01
CA TRP A 472 7.84 9.20 21.25
C TRP A 472 8.46 8.06 22.04
N SER A 473 7.83 6.90 22.03
CA SER A 473 8.42 5.64 22.50
C SER A 473 8.12 4.53 21.50
N LEU A 474 9.12 3.71 21.16
CA LEU A 474 8.90 2.51 20.34
C LEU A 474 8.13 1.49 21.20
N PHE A 475 7.01 1.01 20.68
CA PHE A 475 6.16 0.04 21.36
C PHE A 475 6.42 -1.39 20.90
N ALA A 476 6.50 -1.59 19.58
CA ALA A 476 6.84 -2.88 18.99
C ALA A 476 7.77 -2.65 17.80
N GLU A 477 8.75 -3.52 17.64
CA GLU A 477 9.62 -3.52 16.47
C GLU A 477 8.84 -3.90 15.20
N ASN A 478 9.50 -4.06 14.10
CA ASN A 478 8.96 -4.20 12.77
C ASN A 478 7.67 -5.05 12.68
N ALA A 479 6.61 -4.38 12.24
CA ALA A 479 5.37 -5.00 11.81
C ALA A 479 5.33 -4.98 10.28
N TYR A 480 5.16 -6.14 9.64
CA TYR A 480 5.26 -6.28 8.19
C TYR A 480 4.17 -5.49 7.45
N GLU A 481 4.54 -4.31 6.94
CA GLU A 481 3.67 -3.40 6.18
C GLU A 481 2.32 -3.12 6.89
N SER A 482 2.36 -2.68 8.16
CA SER A 482 1.12 -2.33 8.88
C SER A 482 0.41 -1.15 8.24
N LEU A 483 -0.87 -1.32 7.90
CA LEU A 483 -1.70 -0.32 7.22
C LEU A 483 -2.92 0.11 8.05
N GLY A 484 -2.84 -0.02 9.35
CA GLY A 484 -3.84 0.49 10.28
C GLY A 484 -3.70 -0.08 11.68
N VAL A 485 -4.29 0.60 12.65
CA VAL A 485 -4.24 0.25 14.07
C VAL A 485 -5.55 0.58 14.77
N VAL A 486 -5.96 -0.29 15.68
CA VAL A 486 -7.09 -0.11 16.61
C VAL A 486 -6.59 -0.30 18.04
N ILE A 487 -7.03 0.53 18.96
CA ILE A 487 -6.73 0.42 20.39
C ILE A 487 -7.88 -0.32 21.07
N GLU A 488 -7.58 -1.33 21.89
CA GLU A 488 -8.56 -2.13 22.62
C GLU A 488 -8.75 -1.68 24.08
N ASP A 489 -7.80 -0.94 24.64
CA ASP A 489 -7.83 -0.45 26.02
C ASP A 489 -7.83 1.09 26.10
N ASP A 490 -7.85 1.63 27.28
CA ASP A 490 -7.89 3.06 27.53
C ASP A 490 -6.51 3.74 27.44
N LYS A 491 -5.42 2.97 27.33
CA LYS A 491 -4.04 3.44 27.45
C LYS A 491 -3.19 3.26 26.19
N GLY A 492 -3.60 2.39 25.25
CA GLY A 492 -2.80 2.01 24.09
C GLY A 492 -1.70 1.00 24.44
N ASP A 493 -1.91 0.17 25.45
CA ASP A 493 -1.02 -0.94 25.82
C ASP A 493 -1.48 -2.27 25.20
N ARG A 494 -2.71 -2.29 24.67
CA ARG A 494 -3.30 -3.39 23.91
C ARG A 494 -3.90 -2.86 22.62
N ILE A 495 -3.33 -3.29 21.51
CA ILE A 495 -3.70 -2.80 20.16
C ILE A 495 -3.89 -3.97 19.19
N VAL A 496 -4.61 -3.71 18.11
CA VAL A 496 -4.71 -4.62 16.95
C VAL A 496 -4.24 -3.90 15.70
N ILE A 497 -3.33 -4.51 14.97
CA ILE A 497 -2.83 -4.01 13.69
C ILE A 497 -3.15 -4.98 12.55
N SER A 498 -3.22 -4.47 11.34
CA SER A 498 -3.05 -5.32 10.15
C SER A 498 -1.56 -5.45 9.84
N GLN A 499 -1.19 -6.64 9.38
CA GLN A 499 0.05 -6.91 8.67
C GLN A 499 -0.31 -7.54 7.32
N LYS A 500 0.60 -7.59 6.36
CA LYS A 500 0.30 -8.26 5.08
C LYS A 500 -0.26 -9.68 5.27
N PRO A 501 0.37 -10.56 6.11
CA PRO A 501 -0.06 -11.94 6.26
C PRO A 501 -1.11 -12.19 7.32
N GLU A 502 -1.41 -11.23 8.23
CA GLU A 502 -2.29 -11.50 9.38
C GLU A 502 -2.86 -10.24 10.04
N ILE A 503 -3.90 -10.42 10.85
CA ILE A 503 -4.38 -9.45 11.83
C ILE A 503 -3.79 -9.86 13.20
N THR A 504 -3.01 -8.98 13.78
CA THR A 504 -2.21 -9.27 15.00
C THR A 504 -2.62 -8.39 16.16
N ARG A 505 -2.89 -8.99 17.31
CA ARG A 505 -3.02 -8.27 18.58
C ARG A 505 -1.66 -8.17 19.25
N ILE A 506 -1.28 -6.97 19.64
CA ILE A 506 0.01 -6.65 20.27
C ILE A 506 -0.27 -6.11 21.67
N ILE A 507 0.43 -6.62 22.67
CA ILE A 507 0.17 -6.35 24.08
C ILE A 507 1.51 -6.09 24.81
N ASP A 508 1.50 -5.08 25.66
CA ASP A 508 2.46 -4.87 26.75
C ASP A 508 1.85 -5.54 27.99
N SER A 509 2.28 -6.76 28.30
CA SER A 509 1.64 -7.58 29.34
C SER A 509 2.28 -7.41 30.72
N ASP A 510 3.51 -6.93 30.80
CA ASP A 510 4.24 -6.68 32.04
C ASP A 510 4.28 -5.20 32.45
N GLY A 511 3.87 -4.30 31.56
CA GLY A 511 3.72 -2.86 31.81
C GLY A 511 5.04 -2.09 31.75
N ASP A 512 6.06 -2.62 31.10
CA ASP A 512 7.38 -1.97 30.96
C ASP A 512 7.42 -0.91 29.87
N GLY A 513 6.37 -0.81 29.07
CA GLY A 513 6.21 0.15 27.96
C GLY A 513 6.61 -0.42 26.60
N ARG A 514 6.94 -1.71 26.51
CA ARG A 514 7.27 -2.43 25.28
C ARG A 514 6.27 -3.58 25.08
N ALA A 515 5.98 -3.89 23.85
CA ALA A 515 5.15 -5.06 23.57
C ALA A 515 5.97 -6.34 23.73
N ASP A 516 5.39 -7.29 24.45
CA ASP A 516 5.99 -8.61 24.69
C ASP A 516 5.10 -9.76 24.20
N ALA A 517 3.81 -9.53 23.93
CA ALA A 517 2.91 -10.56 23.40
C ALA A 517 2.32 -10.16 22.04
N PHE A 518 2.46 -11.06 21.07
CA PHE A 518 1.99 -10.94 19.70
C PHE A 518 1.05 -12.12 19.41
N VAL A 519 -0.26 -11.85 19.39
CA VAL A 519 -1.29 -12.87 19.21
C VAL A 519 -1.84 -12.77 17.79
N THR A 520 -1.73 -13.84 17.01
CA THR A 520 -2.39 -13.97 15.73
C THR A 520 -3.90 -14.06 15.95
N LEU A 521 -4.65 -13.02 15.61
CA LEU A 521 -6.11 -13.03 15.67
C LEU A 521 -6.71 -13.74 14.46
N CYS A 522 -6.07 -13.58 13.30
CA CYS A 522 -6.51 -14.18 12.06
C CYS A 522 -5.40 -14.15 11.03
N ASP A 523 -5.16 -15.30 10.40
CA ASP A 523 -4.33 -15.47 9.21
C ASP A 523 -5.02 -16.40 8.17
N ASP A 524 -6.35 -16.56 8.29
CA ASP A 524 -7.21 -17.41 7.45
C ASP A 524 -7.44 -16.88 6.03
N PHE A 525 -6.65 -15.92 5.59
CA PHE A 525 -6.70 -15.37 4.23
C PHE A 525 -5.37 -15.59 3.49
N GLY A 526 -5.44 -15.70 2.16
CA GLY A 526 -4.28 -15.98 1.32
C GLY A 526 -3.23 -14.89 1.34
N PHE A 527 -1.95 -15.29 1.32
CA PHE A 527 -0.80 -14.41 1.19
C PHE A 527 0.39 -15.12 0.54
N HIS A 528 0.89 -14.59 -0.58
CA HIS A 528 1.98 -15.18 -1.38
C HIS A 528 3.26 -14.33 -1.38
N ALA A 529 3.33 -13.31 -0.53
CA ALA A 529 4.39 -12.30 -0.53
C ALA A 529 4.41 -11.44 -1.82
N ASN A 530 3.28 -11.33 -2.52
CA ASN A 530 3.14 -10.36 -3.59
C ASN A 530 3.09 -8.94 -3.02
N TYR A 531 3.80 -8.01 -3.65
CA TYR A 531 3.88 -6.64 -3.15
C TYR A 531 2.50 -5.97 -3.03
N HIS A 532 1.54 -6.32 -3.91
CA HIS A 532 0.21 -5.69 -3.96
C HIS A 532 -0.81 -6.32 -3.00
N GLU A 533 -0.50 -7.43 -2.37
CA GLU A 533 -1.37 -8.08 -1.38
C GLU A 533 -1.40 -7.30 -0.06
N TYR A 534 -1.84 -6.04 -0.13
CA TYR A 534 -2.03 -5.20 1.05
C TYR A 534 -3.23 -5.68 1.88
N THR A 535 -3.16 -5.44 3.19
CA THR A 535 -4.23 -5.67 4.16
C THR A 535 -4.53 -4.36 4.85
N HIS A 536 -5.59 -3.65 4.40
CA HIS A 536 -5.98 -2.33 4.91
C HIS A 536 -6.98 -2.43 6.06
N GLY A 537 -6.88 -1.55 7.03
CA GLY A 537 -7.59 -1.59 8.30
C GLY A 537 -6.65 -2.10 9.39
N PRO A 538 -7.16 -2.68 10.51
CA PRO A 538 -8.58 -2.90 10.78
C PRO A 538 -9.30 -1.65 11.24
N VAL A 539 -10.65 -1.70 11.18
CA VAL A 539 -11.55 -0.83 11.95
C VAL A 539 -12.44 -1.70 12.83
N ARG A 540 -12.94 -1.14 13.96
CA ARG A 540 -13.64 -1.91 14.96
C ARG A 540 -15.06 -1.39 15.16
N ASP A 541 -16.05 -2.30 15.18
CA ASP A 541 -17.43 -1.95 15.51
C ASP A 541 -17.69 -1.92 17.02
N LYS A 542 -18.90 -1.53 17.41
CA LYS A 542 -19.31 -1.46 18.82
C LYS A 542 -19.44 -2.85 19.49
N ALA A 543 -19.58 -3.91 18.71
CA ALA A 543 -19.61 -5.29 19.20
C ALA A 543 -18.19 -5.87 19.39
N GLY A 544 -17.17 -5.13 18.92
CA GLY A 544 -15.78 -5.52 19.05
C GLY A 544 -15.23 -6.28 17.84
N ASN A 545 -16.00 -6.47 16.76
CA ASN A 545 -15.53 -7.11 15.54
C ASN A 545 -14.58 -6.18 14.77
N TYR A 546 -13.61 -6.77 14.06
CA TYR A 546 -12.66 -6.08 13.24
C TYR A 546 -12.98 -6.28 11.77
N TYR A 547 -12.94 -5.20 10.99
CA TYR A 547 -13.17 -5.23 9.54
C TYR A 547 -11.92 -4.76 8.83
N PHE A 548 -11.54 -5.47 7.77
CA PHE A 548 -10.35 -5.16 6.98
C PHE A 548 -10.56 -5.52 5.51
N LEU A 549 -9.72 -4.98 4.65
CA LEU A 549 -9.80 -5.13 3.20
C LEU A 549 -8.55 -5.81 2.67
N LEU A 550 -8.71 -6.72 1.74
CA LEU A 550 -7.66 -7.49 1.10
C LEU A 550 -7.54 -7.11 -0.38
N ASN A 551 -6.42 -6.51 -0.75
CA ASN A 551 -6.14 -6.19 -2.15
C ASN A 551 -5.88 -7.47 -2.94
N LEU A 552 -6.25 -7.46 -4.23
CA LEU A 552 -5.86 -8.50 -5.17
C LEU A 552 -4.33 -8.53 -5.35
N SER A 553 -3.81 -9.67 -5.75
CA SER A 553 -2.43 -9.83 -6.16
C SER A 553 -2.19 -9.15 -7.50
N HIS A 554 -1.05 -8.51 -7.65
CA HIS A 554 -0.53 -8.09 -8.95
C HIS A 554 0.49 -9.13 -9.41
N ASP A 555 0.12 -9.98 -10.35
CA ASP A 555 1.04 -10.97 -10.87
C ASP A 555 1.78 -10.44 -12.10
N ARG A 556 3.10 -10.64 -12.15
CA ARG A 556 3.91 -10.32 -13.33
C ARG A 556 3.53 -11.13 -14.56
N ASN A 557 2.91 -12.28 -14.35
CA ASN A 557 2.39 -13.18 -15.36
C ASN A 557 0.86 -13.28 -15.32
N SER A 558 0.16 -12.20 -15.01
CA SER A 558 -1.29 -12.15 -14.84
C SER A 558 -2.08 -12.74 -16.02
N ASP A 559 -1.54 -12.67 -17.22
CA ASP A 559 -2.05 -13.28 -18.46
C ASP A 559 -1.86 -14.81 -18.54
N LYS A 560 -0.98 -15.41 -17.72
CA LYS A 560 -0.66 -16.84 -17.73
C LYS A 560 -0.97 -17.55 -16.41
N THR A 561 -0.95 -16.80 -15.32
CA THR A 561 -1.14 -17.29 -13.95
C THR A 561 -2.44 -16.80 -13.32
N SER A 562 -3.07 -15.77 -13.88
CA SER A 562 -4.48 -15.64 -13.67
C SER A 562 -5.08 -16.89 -14.28
N TRP A 563 -5.81 -17.61 -13.55
CA TRP A 563 -6.61 -18.80 -13.80
C TRP A 563 -7.42 -18.72 -15.11
N ARG A 564 -7.18 -17.70 -15.94
CA ARG A 564 -7.84 -17.42 -17.20
C ARG A 564 -6.82 -16.90 -18.19
N ALA A 565 -6.61 -17.62 -19.27
CA ALA A 565 -6.00 -17.07 -20.47
C ALA A 565 -6.75 -15.80 -20.86
N GLY A 566 -6.07 -14.64 -20.83
CA GLY A 566 -6.69 -13.34 -21.02
C GLY A 566 -7.47 -12.82 -19.80
N GLY A 567 -7.13 -13.29 -18.59
CA GLY A 567 -7.68 -12.80 -17.33
C GLY A 567 -7.34 -11.37 -17.00
N PRO A 568 -7.97 -10.78 -15.97
CA PRO A 568 -7.71 -9.41 -15.56
C PRO A 568 -6.26 -9.25 -15.05
N PHE A 569 -5.75 -8.04 -15.19
CA PHE A 569 -4.41 -7.62 -14.75
C PHE A 569 -4.12 -7.93 -13.27
N MET A 570 -5.17 -7.93 -12.42
CA MET A 570 -5.12 -8.31 -11.02
C MET A 570 -5.86 -9.63 -10.79
N GLY A 571 -5.34 -10.47 -9.90
CA GLY A 571 -5.90 -11.79 -9.61
C GLY A 571 -5.99 -12.13 -8.14
N SER A 572 -6.70 -13.23 -7.85
CA SER A 572 -6.71 -13.88 -6.55
C SER A 572 -6.13 -15.28 -6.71
N MET A 573 -4.99 -15.53 -6.06
CA MET A 573 -4.29 -16.81 -6.15
C MET A 573 -4.61 -17.73 -4.97
N GLU A 574 -4.95 -17.16 -3.83
CA GLU A 574 -5.27 -17.89 -2.59
C GLU A 574 -6.28 -17.08 -1.78
N GLY A 575 -7.19 -17.74 -1.16
CA GLY A 575 -8.26 -17.34 -0.26
C GLY A 575 -8.52 -15.85 -0.03
N TYR A 576 -9.69 -15.40 -0.40
CA TYR A 576 -10.29 -14.11 -0.03
C TYR A 576 -9.54 -12.83 -0.46
N ARG A 577 -8.52 -12.89 -1.36
CA ARG A 577 -8.00 -11.68 -1.99
C ARG A 577 -9.10 -11.04 -2.86
N GLY A 578 -9.23 -9.71 -2.79
CA GLY A 578 -10.35 -8.98 -3.38
C GLY A 578 -11.64 -9.02 -2.53
N TRP A 579 -11.51 -9.24 -1.22
CA TRP A 579 -12.61 -9.27 -0.26
C TRP A 579 -12.44 -8.22 0.84
N ALA A 580 -13.58 -7.81 1.39
CA ALA A 580 -13.67 -7.29 2.75
C ALA A 580 -13.95 -8.46 3.68
N CYS A 581 -13.27 -8.49 4.82
CA CYS A 581 -13.37 -9.57 5.79
C CYS A 581 -13.69 -9.01 7.18
N ARG A 582 -14.30 -9.84 8.02
CA ARG A 582 -14.59 -9.57 9.42
C ARG A 582 -13.94 -10.63 10.30
N VAL A 583 -13.42 -10.21 11.44
CA VAL A 583 -12.92 -11.12 12.49
C VAL A 583 -13.57 -10.73 13.81
N THR A 584 -14.08 -11.72 14.51
CA THR A 584 -14.65 -11.53 15.85
C THR A 584 -13.54 -11.32 16.89
N PRO A 585 -13.84 -10.81 18.09
CA PRO A 585 -12.84 -10.57 19.14
C PRO A 585 -12.06 -11.81 19.58
N ASP A 586 -12.64 -13.00 19.40
CA ASP A 586 -12.06 -14.31 19.68
C ASP A 586 -11.37 -14.98 18.49
N GLY A 587 -11.27 -14.25 17.34
CA GLY A 587 -10.49 -14.67 16.19
C GLY A 587 -11.27 -15.42 15.10
N LYS A 588 -12.62 -15.56 15.21
CA LYS A 588 -13.39 -16.22 14.15
C LYS A 588 -13.40 -15.37 12.88
N PHE A 589 -12.85 -15.93 11.80
CA PHE A 589 -12.85 -15.32 10.48
C PHE A 589 -14.18 -15.46 9.77
N GLU A 590 -14.64 -14.38 9.11
CA GLU A 590 -15.87 -14.34 8.35
C GLU A 590 -15.67 -13.49 7.07
N PRO A 591 -15.85 -14.09 5.86
CA PRO A 591 -15.92 -13.31 4.61
C PRO A 591 -17.11 -12.35 4.68
N TYR A 592 -16.90 -11.08 4.31
CA TYR A 592 -17.93 -10.04 4.50
C TYR A 592 -18.55 -9.58 3.18
N ALA A 593 -17.71 -9.18 2.20
CA ALA A 593 -18.14 -8.73 0.89
C ALA A 593 -17.04 -8.98 -0.15
N ASN A 594 -17.41 -9.15 -1.42
CA ASN A 594 -16.46 -9.50 -2.48
C ASN A 594 -16.44 -8.52 -3.65
N GLY A 595 -15.52 -8.73 -4.56
CA GLY A 595 -15.40 -7.91 -5.77
C GLY A 595 -14.60 -6.63 -5.59
N LEU A 596 -13.78 -6.53 -4.54
CA LEU A 596 -12.84 -5.44 -4.35
C LEU A 596 -11.59 -5.68 -5.23
N ARG A 597 -10.94 -4.59 -5.66
CA ARG A 597 -9.73 -4.68 -6.47
C ARG A 597 -8.49 -4.23 -5.70
N SER A 598 -8.43 -2.95 -5.39
CA SER A 598 -7.31 -2.29 -4.71
C SER A 598 -7.84 -1.25 -3.72
N PRO A 599 -8.66 -1.67 -2.75
CA PRO A 599 -9.16 -0.76 -1.74
C PRO A 599 -8.01 -0.26 -0.86
N ALA A 600 -8.06 1.01 -0.44
CA ALA A 600 -7.02 1.58 0.42
C ALA A 600 -7.55 2.31 1.67
N GLY A 601 -8.85 2.51 1.76
CA GLY A 601 -9.48 3.19 2.90
C GLY A 601 -10.74 2.49 3.40
N ILE A 602 -10.88 2.38 4.73
CA ILE A 602 -12.06 1.81 5.40
C ILE A 602 -12.37 2.62 6.67
N GLY A 603 -13.65 2.82 6.98
CA GLY A 603 -14.07 3.51 8.20
C GLY A 603 -15.55 3.41 8.47
N PHE A 604 -15.93 3.59 9.74
CA PHE A 604 -17.32 3.72 10.14
C PHE A 604 -17.73 5.20 10.14
N ASP A 605 -18.89 5.51 9.57
CA ASP A 605 -19.51 6.81 9.76
C ASP A 605 -20.06 6.97 11.21
N PRO A 606 -20.43 8.20 11.62
CA PRO A 606 -20.97 8.42 12.98
C PRO A 606 -22.22 7.60 13.29
N GLU A 607 -22.98 7.20 12.27
CA GLU A 607 -24.19 6.37 12.37
C GLU A 607 -23.86 4.88 12.47
N GLY A 608 -22.60 4.50 12.26
CA GLY A 608 -22.10 3.12 12.34
C GLY A 608 -22.23 2.32 11.05
N ARG A 609 -22.41 2.99 9.89
CA ARG A 609 -22.33 2.36 8.59
C ARG A 609 -20.86 2.25 8.17
N LEU A 610 -20.50 1.12 7.61
CA LEU A 610 -19.14 0.88 7.11
C LEU A 610 -18.99 1.40 5.68
N TRP A 611 -17.90 2.09 5.42
CA TRP A 611 -17.56 2.69 4.11
C TRP A 611 -16.15 2.30 3.69
N TYR A 612 -15.92 2.26 2.37
CA TYR A 612 -14.58 2.07 1.85
C TYR A 612 -14.32 2.91 0.59
N ALA A 613 -13.05 3.15 0.33
CA ALA A 613 -12.56 3.78 -0.89
C ALA A 613 -11.87 2.76 -1.79
N GLU A 614 -12.21 2.78 -3.08
CA GLU A 614 -11.67 1.89 -4.11
C GLU A 614 -10.88 2.67 -5.14
N ASN A 615 -9.76 2.10 -5.60
CA ASN A 615 -8.96 2.66 -6.69
C ASN A 615 -9.49 2.23 -8.05
N GLN A 616 -9.27 3.08 -9.08
CA GLN A 616 -9.53 2.72 -10.47
C GLN A 616 -8.78 1.44 -10.87
N GLY A 617 -9.40 0.65 -11.74
CA GLY A 617 -8.78 -0.54 -12.33
C GLY A 617 -9.74 -1.35 -13.18
N GLU A 618 -9.42 -2.61 -13.43
CA GLU A 618 -10.32 -3.55 -14.08
C GLU A 618 -11.61 -3.66 -13.28
N TYR A 619 -12.73 -3.64 -13.97
CA TYR A 619 -14.08 -3.65 -13.38
C TYR A 619 -14.38 -2.50 -12.40
N VAL A 620 -13.49 -1.51 -12.32
CA VAL A 620 -13.63 -0.28 -11.52
C VAL A 620 -13.29 0.92 -12.39
N GLY A 621 -14.30 1.50 -13.04
CA GLY A 621 -14.12 2.52 -14.07
C GLY A 621 -13.38 3.79 -13.60
N SER A 622 -13.53 4.18 -12.35
CA SER A 622 -12.76 5.25 -11.69
C SER A 622 -12.71 4.99 -10.18
N SER A 623 -11.89 5.73 -9.47
CA SER A 623 -11.88 5.69 -8.00
C SER A 623 -13.26 6.07 -7.46
N LYS A 624 -13.69 5.45 -6.36
CA LYS A 624 -15.05 5.62 -5.83
C LYS A 624 -15.11 5.48 -4.31
N TRP A 625 -16.11 6.11 -3.73
CA TRP A 625 -16.51 6.00 -2.33
C TRP A 625 -17.83 5.25 -2.24
N VAL A 626 -17.89 4.18 -1.41
CA VAL A 626 -19.01 3.23 -1.42
C VAL A 626 -19.33 2.74 0.00
N PRO A 627 -20.62 2.61 0.38
CA PRO A 627 -20.97 1.89 1.59
C PRO A 627 -20.64 0.39 1.45
N LEU A 628 -19.97 -0.16 2.46
CA LEU A 628 -19.55 -1.57 2.49
C LEU A 628 -20.58 -2.41 3.24
N GLU A 629 -21.31 -3.26 2.54
CA GLU A 629 -22.44 -4.04 3.03
C GLU A 629 -22.19 -5.55 2.89
N GLN A 630 -22.59 -6.32 3.89
CA GLN A 630 -22.40 -7.77 3.90
C GLN A 630 -23.07 -8.45 2.70
N GLY A 631 -22.35 -9.38 2.08
CA GLY A 631 -22.83 -10.18 0.96
C GLY A 631 -22.96 -9.46 -0.38
N LYS A 632 -22.52 -8.18 -0.47
CA LYS A 632 -22.57 -7.42 -1.73
C LYS A 632 -21.33 -7.64 -2.59
N PHE A 633 -21.49 -7.42 -3.89
CA PHE A 633 -20.46 -7.49 -4.92
C PHE A 633 -20.08 -6.07 -5.39
N TYR A 634 -18.76 -5.80 -5.51
CA TYR A 634 -18.22 -4.45 -5.75
C TYR A 634 -17.55 -4.24 -7.13
N GLY A 635 -17.47 -5.28 -7.96
CA GLY A 635 -17.08 -5.16 -9.36
C GLY A 635 -16.07 -6.19 -9.84
N HIS A 636 -14.94 -6.38 -9.16
CA HIS A 636 -13.88 -7.26 -9.66
C HIS A 636 -14.19 -8.74 -9.45
N ILE A 637 -14.14 -9.52 -10.54
CA ILE A 637 -14.57 -10.92 -10.52
C ILE A 637 -13.56 -11.90 -9.94
N SER A 638 -12.26 -11.54 -9.85
CA SER A 638 -11.22 -12.48 -9.40
C SER A 638 -11.43 -13.00 -7.98
N GLY A 639 -11.98 -12.17 -7.07
CA GLY A 639 -12.29 -12.60 -5.70
C GLY A 639 -13.40 -13.67 -5.61
N LEU A 640 -14.17 -13.89 -6.68
CA LEU A 640 -15.27 -14.87 -6.70
C LEU A 640 -14.79 -16.33 -6.58
N VAL A 641 -13.50 -16.59 -6.86
CA VAL A 641 -12.91 -17.93 -6.69
C VAL A 641 -12.98 -18.42 -5.24
N SER A 642 -13.11 -17.51 -4.27
CA SER A 642 -13.23 -17.85 -2.85
C SER A 642 -14.67 -18.09 -2.39
N LEU A 643 -15.65 -18.01 -3.29
CA LEU A 643 -17.02 -18.44 -2.98
C LEU A 643 -17.08 -19.96 -2.83
N PRO A 644 -17.90 -20.48 -1.89
CA PRO A 644 -18.04 -21.92 -1.72
C PRO A 644 -18.40 -22.65 -3.02
N GLY A 645 -17.64 -23.68 -3.37
CA GLY A 645 -17.86 -24.51 -4.58
C GLY A 645 -17.36 -23.89 -5.89
N MET A 646 -16.76 -22.69 -5.84
CA MET A 646 -16.12 -22.08 -7.01
C MET A 646 -14.67 -22.53 -7.14
N THR A 647 -14.26 -22.72 -8.38
CA THR A 647 -12.86 -22.88 -8.78
C THR A 647 -12.54 -21.82 -9.82
N PRO A 648 -11.29 -21.61 -10.15
CA PRO A 648 -10.91 -20.67 -11.20
C PRO A 648 -11.57 -20.94 -12.57
N GLU A 649 -11.86 -22.21 -12.86
CA GLU A 649 -12.46 -22.63 -14.12
C GLU A 649 -14.01 -22.57 -14.08
N SER A 650 -14.59 -22.18 -12.95
CA SER A 650 -16.05 -22.09 -12.79
C SER A 650 -16.65 -21.13 -13.82
N PRO A 651 -17.61 -21.57 -14.65
CA PRO A 651 -18.19 -20.73 -15.70
C PRO A 651 -19.01 -19.56 -15.15
N GLU A 652 -19.36 -19.60 -13.86
CA GLU A 652 -20.07 -18.54 -13.15
C GLU A 652 -19.20 -17.30 -12.90
N ILE A 653 -17.87 -17.44 -12.95
CA ILE A 653 -16.95 -16.32 -12.73
C ILE A 653 -16.80 -15.53 -14.03
N GLN A 654 -17.86 -14.84 -14.47
CA GLN A 654 -17.91 -13.98 -15.64
C GLN A 654 -18.65 -12.68 -15.30
N TYR A 655 -18.06 -11.53 -15.62
CA TYR A 655 -18.64 -10.25 -15.26
C TYR A 655 -20.08 -10.04 -15.74
N PRO A 656 -20.50 -10.46 -16.96
CA PRO A 656 -21.89 -10.33 -17.38
C PRO A 656 -22.92 -10.97 -16.45
N LEU A 657 -22.53 -12.03 -15.71
CA LEU A 657 -23.40 -12.71 -14.75
C LEU A 657 -23.49 -12.00 -13.38
N TRP A 658 -22.59 -11.04 -13.14
CA TRP A 658 -22.46 -10.33 -11.86
C TRP A 658 -22.75 -8.84 -11.96
N LYS A 659 -22.71 -8.23 -13.15
CA LYS A 659 -22.88 -6.78 -13.35
C LYS A 659 -24.15 -6.21 -12.71
N ASP A 660 -25.26 -6.96 -12.75
CA ASP A 660 -26.53 -6.52 -12.19
C ASP A 660 -26.59 -6.64 -10.65
N LYS A 661 -25.62 -7.34 -10.04
CA LYS A 661 -25.42 -7.45 -8.59
C LYS A 661 -24.46 -6.37 -8.04
N LEU A 662 -23.88 -5.57 -8.94
CA LEU A 662 -22.89 -4.55 -8.58
C LEU A 662 -23.51 -3.50 -7.65
N ARG A 663 -22.87 -3.29 -6.50
CA ARG A 663 -23.18 -2.17 -5.60
C ARG A 663 -22.67 -0.87 -6.23
N LYS A 664 -23.56 0.04 -6.55
CA LYS A 664 -23.21 1.34 -7.15
C LYS A 664 -22.32 2.17 -6.21
N GLY A 665 -21.41 2.94 -6.77
CA GLY A 665 -20.66 3.97 -6.03
C GLY A 665 -21.60 5.06 -5.53
N ALA A 666 -21.45 5.46 -4.26
CA ALA A 666 -22.18 6.61 -3.74
C ALA A 666 -21.58 7.92 -4.25
N VAL A 667 -20.23 7.99 -4.30
CA VAL A 667 -19.52 9.14 -4.85
C VAL A 667 -18.37 8.66 -5.73
N TRP A 668 -18.37 9.04 -6.99
CA TRP A 668 -17.22 8.85 -7.86
C TRP A 668 -16.13 9.90 -7.55
N LEU A 669 -14.89 9.44 -7.52
CA LEU A 669 -13.70 10.25 -7.33
C LEU A 669 -12.88 10.19 -8.63
N PRO A 670 -13.17 11.07 -9.61
CA PRO A 670 -12.58 10.99 -10.95
C PRO A 670 -11.05 10.90 -10.93
N HIS A 671 -10.53 9.79 -11.48
CA HIS A 671 -9.10 9.50 -11.54
C HIS A 671 -8.35 10.58 -12.33
N GLY A 672 -7.15 10.95 -11.88
CA GLY A 672 -6.34 12.02 -12.47
C GLY A 672 -6.82 13.45 -12.15
N LYS A 673 -8.04 13.62 -11.64
CA LYS A 673 -8.64 14.94 -11.32
C LYS A 673 -8.79 15.16 -9.81
N LEU A 674 -9.34 14.18 -9.10
CA LEU A 674 -9.59 14.27 -7.66
C LEU A 674 -8.79 13.28 -6.85
N ALA A 675 -8.83 12.00 -7.22
CA ALA A 675 -8.14 10.95 -6.48
C ALA A 675 -7.70 9.82 -7.39
N ASN A 676 -6.46 9.38 -7.21
CA ASN A 676 -5.91 8.19 -7.86
C ASN A 676 -5.87 7.00 -6.89
N SER A 677 -5.53 7.27 -5.63
CA SER A 677 -5.42 6.27 -4.57
C SER A 677 -6.01 6.83 -3.27
N PRO A 678 -7.36 6.88 -3.15
CA PRO A 678 -8.01 7.45 -1.98
C PRO A 678 -7.78 6.59 -0.73
N GLY A 679 -7.41 7.24 0.38
CA GLY A 679 -7.09 6.61 1.66
C GLY A 679 -8.28 6.48 2.62
N ASN A 680 -8.00 6.35 3.93
CA ASN A 680 -9.02 6.25 4.97
C ASN A 680 -9.84 7.53 5.10
N PRO A 681 -11.12 7.41 5.50
CA PRO A 681 -11.91 8.55 5.92
C PRO A 681 -11.67 8.93 7.38
N ALA A 682 -11.86 10.21 7.68
CA ALA A 682 -12.06 10.72 9.02
C ALA A 682 -13.27 11.66 9.02
N TRP A 683 -14.32 11.32 9.77
CA TRP A 683 -15.49 12.20 9.88
C TRP A 683 -15.26 13.30 10.92
N ASP A 684 -15.60 14.54 10.57
CA ASP A 684 -15.56 15.65 11.52
C ASP A 684 -16.67 15.48 12.57
N THR A 685 -16.33 14.87 13.68
CA THR A 685 -17.16 14.73 14.87
C THR A 685 -16.77 15.74 15.98
N THR A 686 -15.95 16.75 15.65
CA THR A 686 -15.44 17.74 16.61
C THR A 686 -16.50 18.72 17.14
N GLY A 687 -17.72 18.67 16.58
CA GLY A 687 -18.81 19.57 16.97
C GLY A 687 -18.62 21.01 16.45
N GLY A 688 -17.82 21.19 15.39
CA GLY A 688 -17.52 22.50 14.80
C GLY A 688 -16.23 23.14 15.31
N LYS A 689 -15.44 22.42 16.13
CA LYS A 689 -14.13 22.93 16.62
C LYS A 689 -13.01 22.84 15.55
N PHE A 690 -13.23 22.11 14.48
CA PHE A 690 -12.37 22.07 13.29
C PHE A 690 -12.87 23.01 12.17
N GLY A 691 -13.94 23.77 12.41
CA GLY A 691 -14.56 24.67 11.42
C GLY A 691 -16.00 24.27 11.12
N ILE A 692 -16.49 24.70 9.96
CA ILE A 692 -17.91 24.55 9.60
C ILE A 692 -18.25 23.20 8.94
N TYR A 693 -17.29 22.31 8.75
CA TYR A 693 -17.44 21.06 8.00
C TYR A 693 -17.95 19.88 8.84
N LYS A 694 -18.64 20.20 9.94
CA LYS A 694 -19.21 19.20 10.86
C LYS A 694 -19.96 18.08 10.13
N GLY A 695 -19.60 16.83 10.45
CA GLY A 695 -20.23 15.63 9.88
C GLY A 695 -19.73 15.22 8.50
N GLN A 696 -18.90 16.03 7.85
CA GLN A 696 -18.30 15.65 6.58
C GLN A 696 -17.16 14.64 6.77
N ALA A 697 -16.97 13.75 5.79
CA ALA A 697 -15.83 12.85 5.75
C ALA A 697 -14.64 13.53 5.07
N PHE A 698 -13.49 13.52 5.71
CA PHE A 698 -12.22 13.93 5.12
C PHE A 698 -11.50 12.68 4.59
N ILE A 699 -11.15 12.68 3.30
CA ILE A 699 -10.47 11.56 2.63
C ILE A 699 -9.21 12.11 1.98
N GLY A 700 -8.07 11.43 2.19
CA GLY A 700 -6.83 11.77 1.54
C GLY A 700 -6.65 11.07 0.21
N ASP A 701 -5.76 11.57 -0.64
CA ASP A 701 -5.26 10.86 -1.81
C ASP A 701 -3.74 10.70 -1.75
N GLN A 702 -3.28 9.46 -1.91
CA GLN A 702 -1.85 9.14 -1.83
C GLN A 702 -1.08 9.76 -3.01
N THR A 703 -1.55 9.58 -4.23
CA THR A 703 -0.81 10.03 -5.42
C THR A 703 -0.79 11.54 -5.55
N LEU A 704 -1.94 12.19 -5.39
CA LEU A 704 -2.07 13.63 -5.61
C LEU A 704 -1.63 14.47 -4.40
N SER A 705 -1.41 13.84 -3.23
CA SER A 705 -1.06 14.52 -1.97
C SER A 705 -2.08 15.60 -1.59
N THR A 706 -3.36 15.22 -1.65
CA THR A 706 -4.51 16.11 -1.45
C THR A 706 -5.44 15.59 -0.37
N MET A 707 -6.26 16.50 0.15
CA MET A 707 -7.40 16.19 1.02
C MET A 707 -8.70 16.61 0.34
N LEU A 708 -9.71 15.77 0.45
CA LEU A 708 -11.06 15.95 -0.08
C LEU A 708 -12.07 15.90 1.07
N ARG A 709 -13.21 16.60 0.89
CA ARG A 709 -14.38 16.51 1.76
C ARG A 709 -15.50 15.80 1.02
N VAL A 710 -16.12 14.81 1.63
CA VAL A 710 -17.23 14.05 1.06
C VAL A 710 -18.47 14.21 1.93
N VAL A 711 -19.61 14.49 1.27
CA VAL A 711 -20.93 14.52 1.89
C VAL A 711 -21.82 13.57 1.12
N THR A 712 -22.50 12.67 1.80
CA THR A 712 -23.41 11.69 1.21
C THR A 712 -24.84 11.94 1.69
N GLU A 713 -25.80 11.62 0.83
CA GLU A 713 -27.23 11.62 1.13
C GLU A 713 -27.88 10.31 0.66
N LYS A 714 -29.04 9.99 1.23
CA LYS A 714 -29.83 8.84 0.79
C LYS A 714 -31.12 9.32 0.17
N VAL A 715 -31.31 9.06 -1.14
CA VAL A 715 -32.47 9.47 -1.91
C VAL A 715 -33.18 8.24 -2.47
N ASN A 716 -34.46 8.03 -2.11
CA ASN A 716 -35.27 6.86 -2.51
C ASN A 716 -34.55 5.50 -2.27
N GLY A 717 -33.74 5.41 -1.23
CA GLY A 717 -32.99 4.20 -0.87
C GLY A 717 -31.57 4.09 -1.49
N GLU A 718 -31.23 4.91 -2.49
CA GLU A 718 -29.91 4.96 -3.12
C GLU A 718 -28.98 5.93 -2.37
N ASP A 719 -27.73 5.53 -2.20
CA ASP A 719 -26.67 6.40 -1.67
C ASP A 719 -26.06 7.20 -2.83
N GLN A 720 -25.85 8.50 -2.61
CA GLN A 720 -25.24 9.43 -3.54
C GLN A 720 -24.59 10.60 -2.80
N GLY A 721 -23.91 11.51 -3.47
CA GLY A 721 -23.36 12.67 -2.80
C GLY A 721 -22.33 13.45 -3.58
N SER A 722 -21.68 14.38 -2.89
CA SER A 722 -20.69 15.28 -3.45
C SER A 722 -19.31 15.10 -2.81
N VAL A 723 -18.29 15.42 -3.59
CA VAL A 723 -16.91 15.58 -3.14
C VAL A 723 -16.41 16.96 -3.52
N VAL A 724 -15.74 17.62 -2.57
CA VAL A 724 -15.20 18.97 -2.69
C VAL A 724 -13.73 18.96 -2.29
N PRO A 725 -12.79 19.56 -3.04
CA PRO A 725 -11.41 19.71 -2.61
C PRO A 725 -11.30 20.45 -1.27
N PHE A 726 -10.33 20.06 -0.42
CA PHE A 726 -10.07 20.75 0.85
C PHE A 726 -8.64 21.27 0.97
N GLY A 727 -7.66 20.53 0.47
CA GLY A 727 -6.25 20.93 0.59
C GLY A 727 -5.37 20.27 -0.45
N HIS A 728 -4.33 20.99 -0.88
CA HIS A 728 -3.36 20.54 -1.88
C HIS A 728 -1.93 20.77 -1.40
N GLY A 729 -0.97 20.07 -1.96
CA GLY A 729 0.45 20.30 -1.67
C GLY A 729 0.89 19.79 -0.30
N LEU A 730 0.24 18.76 0.24
CA LEU A 730 0.73 18.04 1.41
C LEU A 730 2.08 17.38 1.10
N SER A 731 2.90 17.16 2.13
CA SER A 731 4.32 16.78 1.97
C SER A 731 4.52 15.43 1.29
N SER A 732 3.60 14.48 1.50
CA SER A 732 3.66 13.14 0.90
C SER A 732 2.25 12.63 0.58
N GLY A 733 2.13 11.36 0.21
CA GLY A 733 0.85 10.71 -0.12
C GLY A 733 -0.06 10.53 1.08
N VAL A 734 -1.25 11.11 1.05
CA VAL A 734 -2.18 11.15 2.18
C VAL A 734 -2.95 9.84 2.33
N MET A 735 -2.75 9.12 3.46
CA MET A 735 -3.36 7.81 3.67
C MET A 735 -4.27 7.73 4.90
N ARG A 736 -3.89 8.36 6.02
CA ARG A 736 -4.52 8.11 7.34
C ARG A 736 -4.80 9.40 8.09
N PRO A 737 -5.92 10.09 7.79
CA PRO A 737 -6.38 11.21 8.60
C PRO A 737 -7.07 10.71 9.88
N VAL A 738 -6.83 11.39 11.01
CA VAL A 738 -7.48 11.13 12.31
C VAL A 738 -7.68 12.45 13.06
N PHE A 739 -8.87 12.70 13.58
CA PHE A 739 -9.10 13.84 14.47
C PHE A 739 -8.52 13.59 15.86
N LEU A 740 -7.74 14.54 16.35
CA LEU A 740 -7.17 14.52 17.69
C LEU A 740 -8.15 15.10 18.72
N PRO A 741 -7.93 14.88 20.04
CA PRO A 741 -8.76 15.44 21.09
C PRO A 741 -8.82 16.98 21.13
N ASP A 742 -7.80 17.65 20.61
CA ASP A 742 -7.75 19.11 20.43
C ASP A 742 -8.54 19.60 19.20
N ALA A 743 -9.25 18.70 18.54
CA ALA A 743 -10.02 18.91 17.33
C ALA A 743 -9.19 19.21 16.07
N SER A 744 -7.87 19.11 16.09
CA SER A 744 -7.04 19.18 14.89
C SER A 744 -7.05 17.85 14.12
N LEU A 745 -6.66 17.89 12.85
CA LEU A 745 -6.61 16.71 11.98
C LEU A 745 -5.15 16.28 11.77
N LEU A 746 -4.78 15.13 12.34
CA LEU A 746 -3.46 14.51 12.13
C LEU A 746 -3.52 13.57 10.93
N ILE A 747 -2.52 13.64 10.06
CA ILE A 747 -2.49 12.97 8.76
C ILE A 747 -1.21 12.17 8.61
N GLY A 748 -1.35 10.85 8.53
CA GLY A 748 -0.27 9.93 8.19
C GLY A 748 -0.11 9.80 6.68
N GLN A 749 1.13 9.86 6.20
CA GLN A 749 1.46 9.96 4.79
C GLN A 749 2.58 9.00 4.39
N THR A 750 2.51 8.45 3.16
CA THR A 750 3.55 7.63 2.54
C THR A 750 3.64 7.94 1.05
N GLY A 751 4.86 8.13 0.55
CA GLY A 751 5.14 8.39 -0.87
C GLY A 751 5.37 7.10 -1.68
N ARG A 752 5.54 5.96 -1.03
CA ARG A 752 5.73 4.68 -1.71
C ARG A 752 4.40 4.09 -2.18
N GLY A 753 4.42 3.47 -3.33
CA GLY A 753 3.24 2.90 -3.98
C GLY A 753 3.11 3.47 -5.39
N TRP A 754 2.12 4.30 -5.64
CA TRP A 754 2.03 5.16 -6.82
C TRP A 754 2.65 6.50 -6.45
N ALA A 755 3.74 6.90 -7.05
CA ALA A 755 4.50 8.10 -6.75
C ALA A 755 3.65 9.27 -6.20
N SER A 756 4.07 9.84 -5.08
CA SER A 756 3.36 10.95 -4.46
C SER A 756 3.81 12.29 -5.07
N ASN A 757 2.86 13.18 -5.35
CA ASN A 757 3.14 14.54 -5.82
C ASN A 757 3.73 15.45 -4.73
N GLY A 758 3.68 15.05 -3.46
CA GLY A 758 4.19 15.84 -2.34
C GLY A 758 5.72 15.96 -2.31
N GLY A 759 6.42 14.89 -2.69
CA GLY A 759 7.87 14.91 -2.84
C GLY A 759 8.65 14.28 -1.69
N ASP A 760 8.13 14.33 -0.47
CA ASP A 760 8.73 13.63 0.66
C ASP A 760 8.38 12.14 0.62
N GLN A 761 9.27 11.29 1.15
CA GLN A 761 9.02 9.85 1.23
C GLN A 761 7.88 9.51 2.20
N ASP A 762 7.80 10.25 3.29
CA ASP A 762 6.72 10.15 4.28
C ASP A 762 6.54 11.49 5.00
N ALA A 763 5.43 11.62 5.70
CA ALA A 763 5.19 12.75 6.60
C ALA A 763 4.12 12.43 7.66
N LEU A 764 4.17 13.13 8.76
CA LEU A 764 3.09 13.21 9.75
C LEU A 764 2.75 14.69 9.93
N GLN A 765 1.62 15.12 9.34
CA GLN A 765 1.21 16.53 9.35
C GLN A 765 -0.09 16.71 10.14
N GLN A 766 -0.16 17.82 10.88
CA GLN A 766 -1.33 18.21 11.69
C GLN A 766 -1.94 19.48 11.10
N ILE A 767 -3.19 19.42 10.65
CA ILE A 767 -3.96 20.59 10.20
C ILE A 767 -4.73 21.16 11.38
N ILE A 768 -4.61 22.49 11.59
CA ILE A 768 -5.19 23.23 12.72
C ILE A 768 -6.02 24.38 12.16
N TRP A 769 -7.22 24.55 12.69
CA TRP A 769 -8.06 25.73 12.42
C TRP A 769 -7.85 26.82 13.47
N ASP A 770 -7.88 28.09 13.09
CA ASP A 770 -7.67 29.25 13.97
C ASP A 770 -8.85 29.57 14.90
N GLY A 771 -9.94 28.80 14.79
CA GLY A 771 -11.15 28.94 15.61
C GLY A 771 -12.11 30.04 15.17
N LYS A 772 -11.84 30.77 14.08
CA LYS A 772 -12.65 31.94 13.69
C LYS A 772 -12.80 32.18 12.20
N THR A 773 -11.77 31.96 11.39
CA THR A 773 -11.77 32.32 9.97
C THR A 773 -12.47 31.24 9.15
N VAL A 774 -13.46 31.63 8.37
CA VAL A 774 -14.17 30.75 7.43
C VAL A 774 -14.05 31.32 6.03
N SER A 775 -13.46 30.57 5.11
CA SER A 775 -13.43 30.90 3.68
C SER A 775 -14.80 30.74 3.05
N ALA A 776 -15.13 31.58 2.08
CA ALA A 776 -16.22 31.29 1.14
C ALA A 776 -15.80 30.11 0.25
N ASP A 777 -16.64 29.09 0.22
CA ASP A 777 -16.40 27.82 -0.48
C ASP A 777 -17.75 27.14 -0.79
N ILE A 778 -17.72 26.14 -1.70
CA ILE A 778 -18.81 25.18 -1.80
C ILE A 778 -18.73 24.27 -0.57
N ASN A 779 -19.77 24.28 0.26
CA ASN A 779 -19.86 23.39 1.41
C ASN A 779 -20.09 21.94 0.96
N HIS A 780 -21.12 21.73 0.13
CA HIS A 780 -21.49 20.47 -0.52
C HIS A 780 -22.52 20.72 -1.61
N VAL A 781 -22.83 19.69 -2.38
CA VAL A 781 -23.96 19.68 -3.33
C VAL A 781 -24.93 18.57 -2.94
N SER A 782 -26.21 18.82 -3.03
CA SER A 782 -27.28 17.84 -2.84
C SER A 782 -28.21 17.79 -4.05
N ALA A 783 -28.92 16.68 -4.25
CA ALA A 783 -29.94 16.60 -5.28
C ALA A 783 -31.20 17.40 -4.87
N ASP A 784 -31.80 18.06 -5.86
CA ASP A 784 -33.12 18.65 -5.81
C ASP A 784 -34.01 18.01 -6.88
N LYS A 785 -35.32 17.99 -6.70
CA LYS A 785 -36.23 17.45 -7.73
C LYS A 785 -36.14 18.14 -9.07
N THR A 786 -35.60 19.34 -9.10
CA THR A 786 -35.47 20.19 -10.31
C THR A 786 -34.02 20.38 -10.76
N GLY A 787 -33.03 19.85 -10.02
CA GLY A 787 -31.62 20.01 -10.36
C GLY A 787 -30.66 19.78 -9.20
N PHE A 788 -29.71 20.67 -9.02
CA PHE A 788 -28.65 20.56 -8.01
C PHE A 788 -28.69 21.76 -7.06
N LYS A 789 -28.75 21.49 -5.77
CA LYS A 789 -28.63 22.53 -4.76
C LYS A 789 -27.19 22.63 -4.29
N VAL A 790 -26.51 23.73 -4.66
CA VAL A 790 -25.14 24.03 -4.26
C VAL A 790 -25.18 24.84 -2.98
N HIS A 791 -24.61 24.31 -1.91
CA HIS A 791 -24.55 24.95 -0.59
C HIS A 791 -23.21 25.64 -0.41
N PHE A 792 -23.21 26.84 0.13
CA PHE A 792 -22.02 27.65 0.40
C PHE A 792 -21.69 27.72 1.89
N THR A 793 -20.43 28.01 2.20
CA THR A 793 -19.95 28.22 3.56
C THR A 793 -20.24 29.63 4.10
N LYS A 794 -20.51 30.60 3.18
CA LYS A 794 -20.82 32.00 3.47
C LYS A 794 -22.03 32.43 2.67
N PRO A 795 -22.85 33.35 3.18
CA PRO A 795 -23.98 33.86 2.42
C PRO A 795 -23.47 34.71 1.24
N LEU A 796 -24.20 34.59 0.13
CA LEU A 796 -24.02 35.45 -1.04
C LEU A 796 -24.34 36.92 -0.73
N ALA A 797 -23.62 37.87 -1.33
CA ALA A 797 -23.87 39.31 -1.17
C ALA A 797 -25.32 39.67 -1.64
N ALA A 798 -25.92 40.64 -0.97
CA ALA A 798 -27.35 40.95 -1.12
C ALA A 798 -27.75 41.34 -2.55
N ASP A 799 -26.87 41.96 -3.33
CA ASP A 799 -27.07 42.42 -4.69
C ASP A 799 -26.87 41.31 -5.76
N VAL A 800 -26.42 40.12 -5.39
CA VAL A 800 -26.26 38.99 -6.32
C VAL A 800 -27.63 38.43 -6.70
N SER A 801 -28.01 38.48 -8.00
CA SER A 801 -29.21 37.82 -8.51
C SER A 801 -28.93 36.35 -8.89
N ALA A 802 -29.99 35.52 -8.91
CA ALA A 802 -29.88 34.10 -9.26
C ALA A 802 -29.38 33.91 -10.71
N ASP A 803 -29.88 34.68 -11.68
CA ASP A 803 -29.49 34.56 -13.09
C ASP A 803 -28.03 35.00 -13.31
N ALA A 804 -27.59 36.09 -12.65
CA ALA A 804 -26.22 36.56 -12.75
C ALA A 804 -25.23 35.55 -12.13
N LEU A 805 -25.63 34.89 -11.03
CA LEU A 805 -24.83 33.84 -10.42
C LEU A 805 -24.82 32.56 -11.25
N ALA A 806 -25.97 32.12 -11.78
CA ALA A 806 -26.07 30.94 -12.63
C ALA A 806 -25.19 31.05 -13.89
N ALA A 807 -25.10 32.25 -14.49
CA ALA A 807 -24.23 32.50 -15.64
C ALA A 807 -22.71 32.31 -15.33
N LYS A 808 -22.33 32.34 -14.07
CA LYS A 808 -20.93 32.08 -13.61
C LYS A 808 -20.64 30.60 -13.36
N PHE A 809 -21.66 29.74 -13.36
CA PHE A 809 -21.48 28.31 -13.24
C PHE A 809 -21.23 27.64 -14.59
N LYS A 810 -20.26 26.70 -14.59
CA LYS A 810 -20.12 25.69 -15.64
C LYS A 810 -20.49 24.35 -15.06
N VAL A 811 -21.43 23.67 -15.70
CA VAL A 811 -21.85 22.33 -15.30
C VAL A 811 -21.60 21.39 -16.47
N SER A 812 -20.85 20.33 -16.24
CA SER A 812 -20.67 19.27 -17.22
C SER A 812 -20.90 17.88 -16.58
N SER A 813 -21.26 16.90 -17.40
CA SER A 813 -21.56 15.56 -16.88
C SER A 813 -20.99 14.45 -17.75
N TRP A 814 -20.76 13.29 -17.16
CA TRP A 814 -20.34 12.05 -17.82
C TRP A 814 -20.66 10.84 -16.92
N PHE A 815 -20.43 9.64 -17.43
CA PHE A 815 -20.50 8.41 -16.65
C PHE A 815 -19.29 7.51 -16.93
N TYR A 816 -19.06 6.54 -16.04
CA TYR A 816 -18.05 5.50 -16.20
C TYR A 816 -18.71 4.13 -16.38
N THR A 817 -18.08 3.27 -17.18
CA THR A 817 -18.42 1.85 -17.29
C THR A 817 -17.50 1.02 -16.39
N ASN A 818 -17.99 -0.15 -15.99
CA ASN A 818 -17.20 -1.15 -15.25
C ASN A 818 -17.13 -2.40 -16.14
N ASP A 819 -15.99 -2.63 -16.76
CA ASP A 819 -15.73 -3.77 -17.63
C ASP A 819 -14.30 -4.31 -17.40
N GLU A 820 -13.88 -5.29 -18.20
CA GLU A 820 -12.54 -5.92 -18.06
C GLU A 820 -11.37 -4.96 -18.30
N LYS A 821 -11.64 -3.82 -18.92
CA LYS A 821 -10.58 -2.84 -19.17
C LYS A 821 -10.20 -2.10 -17.89
N TYR A 822 -8.94 -1.74 -17.82
CA TYR A 822 -8.43 -0.93 -16.72
C TYR A 822 -8.96 0.50 -16.84
N GLY A 823 -9.80 0.91 -15.89
CA GLY A 823 -10.44 2.21 -15.92
C GLY A 823 -11.45 2.42 -17.06
N SER A 824 -12.11 3.54 -17.03
CA SER A 824 -13.12 3.92 -18.04
C SER A 824 -12.86 5.35 -18.50
N PRO A 825 -12.98 5.64 -19.79
CA PRO A 825 -13.07 7.02 -20.26
C PRO A 825 -14.35 7.69 -19.74
N GLU A 826 -14.40 9.02 -19.84
CA GLU A 826 -15.60 9.81 -19.56
C GLU A 826 -16.61 9.65 -20.71
N HIS A 827 -17.54 8.70 -20.57
CA HIS A 827 -18.55 8.44 -21.60
C HIS A 827 -19.63 9.53 -21.63
N ASP A 828 -20.13 9.81 -22.82
CA ASP A 828 -21.22 10.80 -23.07
C ASP A 828 -20.99 12.11 -22.31
N LYS A 829 -19.75 12.61 -22.39
CA LYS A 829 -19.40 13.89 -21.77
C LYS A 829 -20.09 15.03 -22.49
N ARG A 830 -20.78 15.85 -21.71
CA ARG A 830 -21.55 16.98 -22.24
C ARG A 830 -21.58 18.16 -21.26
N ASP A 831 -21.73 19.35 -21.78
CA ASP A 831 -22.03 20.54 -20.99
C ASP A 831 -23.54 20.63 -20.77
N GLU A 832 -23.94 20.89 -19.53
CA GLU A 832 -25.36 20.99 -19.15
C GLU A 832 -25.77 22.45 -19.15
N SER A 833 -26.68 22.81 -20.08
CA SER A 833 -27.27 24.15 -20.13
C SER A 833 -28.23 24.35 -18.96
N LEU A 834 -28.12 25.49 -18.26
CA LEU A 834 -29.00 25.84 -17.17
C LEU A 834 -30.27 26.57 -17.73
N ALA A 835 -31.46 26.06 -17.41
CA ALA A 835 -32.75 26.64 -17.76
C ALA A 835 -33.22 27.69 -16.72
N GLY A 836 -32.60 27.73 -15.53
CA GLY A 836 -32.88 28.66 -14.46
C GLY A 836 -32.13 28.36 -13.17
N ALA A 837 -32.27 29.27 -12.24
CA ALA A 837 -31.69 29.11 -10.91
C ALA A 837 -32.50 29.84 -9.83
N GLU A 838 -32.31 29.47 -8.57
CA GLU A 838 -32.99 30.09 -7.42
C GLU A 838 -32.05 30.16 -6.23
N ILE A 839 -31.86 31.34 -5.66
CA ILE A 839 -31.07 31.55 -4.43
C ILE A 839 -32.01 31.37 -3.23
N SER A 840 -31.55 30.60 -2.22
CA SER A 840 -32.30 30.42 -0.98
C SER A 840 -32.49 31.74 -0.20
N PRO A 841 -33.55 31.88 0.63
CA PRO A 841 -33.78 33.09 1.43
C PRO A 841 -32.63 33.51 2.35
N ASP A 842 -31.90 32.50 2.91
CA ASP A 842 -30.73 32.74 3.76
C ASP A 842 -29.46 33.03 2.95
N ARG A 843 -29.55 32.95 1.62
CA ARG A 843 -28.46 33.17 0.66
C ARG A 843 -27.27 32.23 0.80
N LEU A 844 -27.45 31.11 1.52
CA LEU A 844 -26.43 30.08 1.72
C LEU A 844 -26.46 28.98 0.66
N SER A 845 -27.37 29.03 -0.29
CA SER A 845 -27.43 28.06 -1.39
C SER A 845 -28.04 28.63 -2.66
N ILE A 846 -27.74 28.00 -3.78
CA ILE A 846 -28.41 28.18 -5.08
C ILE A 846 -28.85 26.83 -5.62
N THR A 847 -30.10 26.73 -6.11
CA THR A 847 -30.57 25.59 -6.88
C THR A 847 -30.35 25.88 -8.36
N LEU A 848 -29.50 25.08 -9.01
CA LEU A 848 -29.24 25.12 -10.46
C LEU A 848 -30.19 24.14 -11.15
N ARG A 849 -30.91 24.58 -12.18
CA ARG A 849 -31.88 23.75 -12.90
C ARG A 849 -31.39 23.51 -14.35
N PRO A 850 -30.77 22.34 -14.62
CA PRO A 850 -30.38 21.97 -15.97
C PRO A 850 -31.61 21.80 -16.87
N ALA A 851 -31.50 22.16 -18.15
CA ALA A 851 -32.57 22.03 -19.11
C ALA A 851 -32.98 20.56 -19.32
N GLY A 852 -34.27 20.25 -19.16
CA GLY A 852 -34.80 18.90 -19.27
C GLY A 852 -34.40 17.95 -18.14
N PHE A 853 -33.98 18.48 -17.00
CA PHE A 853 -33.61 17.66 -15.83
C PHE A 853 -34.78 16.81 -15.36
N GLY A 854 -34.49 15.51 -15.05
CA GLY A 854 -35.53 14.58 -14.64
C GLY A 854 -36.29 13.88 -15.78
N GLU A 855 -36.08 14.27 -17.03
CA GLU A 855 -36.70 13.63 -18.20
C GLU A 855 -35.95 12.35 -18.61
N GLY A 856 -36.30 11.22 -17.98
CA GLY A 856 -35.77 9.89 -18.29
C GLY A 856 -34.44 9.55 -17.54
N GLU A 857 -33.98 8.31 -17.73
CA GLU A 857 -32.85 7.71 -17.03
C GLU A 857 -31.49 8.31 -17.43
N LYS A 858 -31.43 9.08 -18.53
CA LYS A 858 -30.20 9.73 -19.03
C LYS A 858 -29.49 10.62 -18.00
N TRP A 859 -30.17 11.00 -16.92
CA TRP A 859 -29.66 11.84 -15.85
C TRP A 859 -29.00 11.04 -14.72
N LEU A 860 -29.30 9.74 -14.58
CA LEU A 860 -28.90 8.90 -13.46
C LEU A 860 -27.56 8.20 -13.72
N VAL A 861 -26.91 7.79 -12.65
CA VAL A 861 -25.62 7.09 -12.62
C VAL A 861 -24.51 7.91 -13.31
N ARG A 862 -24.57 9.22 -13.14
CA ARG A 862 -23.64 10.19 -13.75
C ARG A 862 -22.92 11.00 -12.69
N ILE A 863 -21.76 11.51 -13.08
CA ILE A 863 -21.01 12.52 -12.32
C ILE A 863 -21.31 13.87 -12.94
N TYR A 864 -21.57 14.84 -12.08
CA TYR A 864 -21.76 16.24 -12.44
C TYR A 864 -20.61 17.06 -11.86
N TYR A 865 -19.79 17.62 -12.73
CA TYR A 865 -18.78 18.61 -12.36
C TYR A 865 -19.42 19.99 -12.34
N ILE A 866 -19.45 20.61 -11.19
CA ILE A 866 -20.06 21.90 -10.93
C ILE A 866 -18.95 22.87 -10.52
N ASN A 867 -18.69 23.87 -11.36
CA ASN A 867 -17.60 24.81 -11.18
C ASN A 867 -18.11 26.24 -11.24
N LEU A 868 -17.87 27.01 -10.17
CA LEU A 868 -18.13 28.45 -10.12
C LEU A 868 -16.87 29.19 -10.60
N THR A 869 -16.89 29.62 -11.86
CA THR A 869 -15.70 30.11 -12.57
C THR A 869 -15.26 31.53 -12.21
N ASP A 870 -16.16 32.34 -11.63
CA ASP A 870 -15.89 33.71 -11.21
C ASP A 870 -16.59 33.99 -9.88
N THR A 871 -15.81 34.38 -8.89
CA THR A 871 -16.25 34.62 -7.52
C THR A 871 -16.21 36.09 -7.10
N ALA A 872 -15.78 36.97 -8.01
CA ALA A 872 -15.63 38.41 -7.70
C ALA A 872 -16.96 39.00 -7.22
N GLY A 873 -16.94 39.62 -6.03
CA GLY A 873 -18.08 40.28 -5.42
C GLY A 873 -19.19 39.38 -4.88
N LEU A 874 -19.07 38.05 -5.01
CA LEU A 874 -20.13 37.12 -4.62
C LEU A 874 -20.31 36.97 -3.10
N PHE A 875 -19.24 37.12 -2.31
CA PHE A 875 -19.21 36.84 -0.88
C PHE A 875 -18.74 38.06 -0.04
N GLY A 876 -18.87 39.28 -0.58
CA GLY A 876 -18.35 40.48 0.07
C GLY A 876 -16.85 40.41 0.30
N ASP A 877 -16.40 40.79 1.51
CA ASP A 877 -14.98 40.79 1.92
C ASP A 877 -14.49 39.43 2.44
N ALA A 878 -15.28 38.34 2.36
CA ALA A 878 -14.86 37.02 2.85
C ALA A 878 -13.71 36.48 1.98
N PRO A 879 -12.67 35.90 2.58
CA PRO A 879 -11.65 35.20 1.81
C PRO A 879 -12.28 34.05 1.04
N VAL A 880 -11.97 33.94 -0.24
CA VAL A 880 -12.52 32.89 -1.13
C VAL A 880 -11.50 31.77 -1.28
N TRP A 881 -11.94 30.52 -1.15
CA TRP A 881 -11.13 29.35 -1.49
C TRP A 881 -10.91 29.30 -3.02
N LYS A 882 -9.72 28.95 -3.46
CA LYS A 882 -9.29 29.05 -4.86
C LYS A 882 -10.17 28.28 -5.86
N ALA A 883 -10.59 27.09 -5.48
CA ALA A 883 -11.33 26.18 -6.35
C ALA A 883 -12.76 26.01 -5.83
N LEU A 884 -13.69 26.86 -6.29
CA LEU A 884 -15.11 26.68 -5.99
C LEU A 884 -15.70 25.65 -6.96
N GLU A 885 -15.30 24.41 -6.76
CA GLU A 885 -15.73 23.27 -7.57
C GLU A 885 -16.20 22.10 -6.71
N ALA A 886 -17.13 21.34 -7.25
CA ALA A 886 -17.62 20.11 -6.66
C ALA A 886 -17.92 19.08 -7.75
N TYR A 887 -17.80 17.81 -7.37
CA TYR A 887 -18.26 16.67 -8.18
C TYR A 887 -19.40 16.01 -7.46
N PHE A 888 -20.54 15.87 -8.12
CA PHE A 888 -21.73 15.25 -7.55
C PHE A 888 -22.09 13.98 -8.32
N THR A 889 -22.27 12.88 -7.62
CA THR A 889 -22.78 11.62 -8.20
C THR A 889 -24.29 11.55 -8.00
N LEU A 890 -25.05 11.46 -9.08
CA LEU A 890 -26.52 11.37 -9.04
C LEU A 890 -26.96 9.92 -9.34
N ASN A 891 -27.43 9.20 -8.35
CA ASN A 891 -27.98 7.85 -8.49
C ASN A 891 -29.52 7.84 -8.46
N SER A 892 -30.14 8.86 -7.85
CA SER A 892 -31.58 8.98 -7.73
C SER A 892 -32.00 10.46 -7.61
N ILE A 893 -33.14 10.82 -8.19
CA ILE A 893 -33.71 12.16 -8.09
C ILE A 893 -34.78 12.17 -6.98
N PRO A 894 -34.80 13.14 -6.03
CA PRO A 894 -35.86 13.28 -5.06
C PRO A 894 -37.24 13.39 -5.69
N LYS A 895 -38.28 12.75 -5.09
CA LYS A 895 -39.66 12.77 -5.60
C LYS A 895 -40.37 14.07 -5.26
#